data_e5595ea1d3c8de96af876aa5dbd92346
#
_entry.id   e5595ea1d3c8de96af876aa5dbd92346
#
_cell.length_a   1.000
_cell.length_b   1.000
_cell.length_c   1.000
_cell.angle_alpha   90.00
_cell.angle_beta   90.00
_cell.angle_gamma   90.00
#
_symmetry.space_group_name_H-M   'P 1'
#
loop_
_entity.id
_entity.type
_entity.pdbx_description
1 polymer ?
#
loop_
_entity_poly.entity_id
_entity_poly.type
_entity_poly.pdbx_seq_one_letter_code
_entity_poly.pdbx_strand_id
1 'polypeptide(L)'
;MLDFLGNLKRTHYCGALRAADAGRDATVMGWVHRRRDLGNLLFLDVRDRAGIVQVVFNKETQPEAHAKAEQARSEFVVAVEGKVTKREKPNPEIATGEVELVAAKLHILNNAKTPPFPIEEEINAAEETRLKFRYLDLRRPKPHKNLALRHKIILEIRKTMDEMGFIEVETPMLTRSTPEGARDYLVPSRVHHGNFYALPQSPQIFKQILMIGGLDRYFQIVKCFRDEDLRADRQPEFTQLDLEMSFPRQEDIFNVIENVMVRACAVAGIEAKAPFPHMLYKDAIRKYGSDKPDMRFGMELHEVTDCFPAEAKEKLQIGGSVFAFAAPGAAAYSRKQLDELTEKAKGLGARGAYFVKLAAEGTTSTVEKLIGAENVKKLAAACGAKTGDLVMAVSAKEEIKGTEAAALIAGQLRLQLGEALGVIDKSQWKFLWLTGFPLFEWSETDKTWVSAQHPFTGIVDEDLEKLETAPWEVRSKGYDLVLNGVELGSGSIRIHRQDIQERLFRALGLSEEQLRRRFGFFLDALTYGTPPHGGIALGLDRVTMLLAGEKSIREVIAFAKTTAAVDLMAESPSEVDAAQLDQLGIGVLNVKEVACQWCGGAWRIAFEKLSEPGHGPHGISCPSGRGVEHFPMIDTSGIWSVKHRSPGNSDWLQIEPRRTA
;
A
#
# COMPACT_ATOMS: atom_id res chain seq x y z
N MET A 1 -10.04 -17.38 -43.26
CA MET A 1 -10.70 -18.37 -42.35
C MET A 1 -9.75 -18.67 -41.25
N LEU A 2 -10.20 -18.75 -39.97
CA LEU A 2 -9.35 -19.13 -38.84
C LEU A 2 -9.11 -20.63 -38.84
N ASP A 3 -7.92 -21.04 -38.41
CA ASP A 3 -7.57 -22.45 -38.31
C ASP A 3 -7.85 -22.97 -36.90
N PHE A 4 -8.05 -24.28 -36.80
CA PHE A 4 -8.14 -24.98 -35.52
C PHE A 4 -6.75 -25.44 -35.07
N LEU A 5 -6.50 -25.47 -33.78
CA LEU A 5 -5.24 -26.00 -33.22
C LEU A 5 -5.01 -27.47 -33.63
N GLY A 6 -6.11 -28.26 -33.71
CA GLY A 6 -6.03 -29.67 -34.07
C GLY A 6 -5.04 -30.43 -33.18
N ASN A 7 -4.20 -31.23 -33.83
CA ASN A 7 -3.12 -32.00 -33.16
C ASN A 7 -1.78 -31.25 -33.07
N LEU A 8 -1.75 -29.96 -33.42
CA LEU A 8 -0.52 -29.16 -33.35
C LEU A 8 -0.04 -29.06 -31.90
N LYS A 9 1.25 -29.28 -31.70
CA LYS A 9 1.90 -29.21 -30.41
C LYS A 9 3.09 -28.26 -30.47
N ARG A 10 3.13 -27.30 -29.56
CA ARG A 10 4.30 -26.42 -29.42
C ARG A 10 5.52 -27.28 -29.03
N THR A 11 6.61 -27.19 -29.78
CA THR A 11 7.87 -27.85 -29.47
C THR A 11 8.82 -26.92 -28.73
N HIS A 12 8.82 -25.63 -29.08
CA HIS A 12 9.72 -24.62 -28.51
C HIS A 12 8.95 -23.35 -28.17
N TYR A 13 9.35 -22.67 -27.09
CA TYR A 13 8.97 -21.28 -26.89
C TYR A 13 9.71 -20.38 -27.86
N CYS A 14 9.04 -19.29 -28.32
CA CYS A 14 9.60 -18.35 -29.27
C CYS A 14 10.98 -17.82 -28.81
N GLY A 15 11.06 -17.34 -27.57
CA GLY A 15 12.30 -16.78 -27.02
C GLY A 15 13.37 -17.80 -26.59
N ALA A 16 13.10 -19.11 -26.71
CA ALA A 16 14.02 -20.17 -26.26
C ALA A 16 14.98 -20.66 -27.35
N LEU A 17 14.71 -20.39 -28.62
CA LEU A 17 15.52 -20.87 -29.76
C LEU A 17 16.91 -20.23 -29.74
N ARG A 18 17.93 -21.07 -30.06
CA ARG A 18 19.34 -20.67 -30.06
C ARG A 18 20.06 -21.24 -31.28
N ALA A 19 21.30 -20.83 -31.52
CA ALA A 19 22.13 -21.32 -32.61
C ALA A 19 22.31 -22.85 -32.63
N ALA A 20 22.23 -23.49 -31.45
CA ALA A 20 22.28 -24.96 -31.32
C ALA A 20 21.04 -25.69 -31.88
N ASP A 21 19.94 -24.97 -32.09
CA ASP A 21 18.70 -25.52 -32.68
C ASP A 21 18.68 -25.43 -34.21
N ALA A 22 19.70 -24.80 -34.82
CA ALA A 22 19.77 -24.66 -36.27
C ALA A 22 19.78 -26.05 -36.96
N GLY A 23 18.95 -26.19 -37.99
CA GLY A 23 18.74 -27.44 -38.73
C GLY A 23 17.58 -28.29 -38.19
N ARG A 24 17.02 -28.01 -37.00
CA ARG A 24 15.92 -28.76 -36.41
C ARG A 24 14.56 -28.16 -36.87
N ASP A 25 13.56 -29.03 -36.90
CA ASP A 25 12.17 -28.60 -37.08
C ASP A 25 11.62 -28.08 -35.76
N ALA A 26 10.87 -26.99 -35.83
CA ALA A 26 10.25 -26.37 -34.67
C ALA A 26 8.82 -25.94 -34.98
N THR A 27 7.96 -26.10 -33.98
CA THR A 27 6.62 -25.49 -33.95
C THR A 27 6.57 -24.48 -32.82
N VAL A 28 6.44 -23.21 -33.21
CA VAL A 28 6.28 -22.09 -32.26
C VAL A 28 4.85 -21.58 -32.28
N MET A 29 4.36 -21.10 -31.14
CA MET A 29 3.01 -20.55 -31.01
C MET A 29 3.04 -19.27 -30.16
N GLY A 30 2.39 -18.22 -30.64
CA GLY A 30 2.40 -16.94 -29.96
C GLY A 30 1.56 -15.88 -30.66
N TRP A 31 1.87 -14.64 -30.34
CA TRP A 31 1.23 -13.47 -30.95
C TRP A 31 2.16 -12.82 -31.96
N VAL A 32 1.60 -12.33 -33.08
CA VAL A 32 2.34 -11.54 -34.05
C VAL A 32 2.65 -10.17 -33.44
N HIS A 33 3.92 -9.95 -33.10
CA HIS A 33 4.39 -8.70 -32.52
C HIS A 33 4.58 -7.63 -33.60
N ARG A 34 5.28 -7.99 -34.70
CA ARG A 34 5.58 -7.09 -35.83
C ARG A 34 5.51 -7.86 -37.13
N ARG A 35 5.04 -7.19 -38.18
CA ARG A 35 5.05 -7.69 -39.57
C ARG A 35 5.88 -6.74 -40.43
N ARG A 36 6.74 -7.30 -41.26
CA ARG A 36 7.52 -6.60 -42.25
C ARG A 36 7.37 -7.33 -43.60
N ASP A 37 7.00 -6.61 -44.63
CA ASP A 37 6.75 -7.14 -45.97
C ASP A 37 7.76 -6.53 -46.95
N LEU A 38 8.58 -7.37 -47.57
CA LEU A 38 9.60 -7.00 -48.53
C LEU A 38 9.33 -7.65 -49.89
N GLY A 39 8.07 -7.88 -50.22
CA GLY A 39 7.63 -8.49 -51.46
C GLY A 39 7.77 -10.02 -51.46
N ASN A 40 8.85 -10.56 -51.98
CA ASN A 40 9.06 -12.02 -52.00
C ASN A 40 9.32 -12.63 -50.61
N LEU A 41 9.76 -11.81 -49.65
CA LEU A 41 10.01 -12.22 -48.25
C LEU A 41 9.09 -11.45 -47.33
N LEU A 42 8.35 -12.17 -46.51
CA LEU A 42 7.56 -11.62 -45.43
C LEU A 42 8.10 -12.11 -44.09
N PHE A 43 8.22 -11.20 -43.14
CA PHE A 43 8.75 -11.50 -41.79
C PHE A 43 7.64 -11.26 -40.77
N LEU A 44 7.44 -12.24 -39.88
CA LEU A 44 6.64 -12.07 -38.65
C LEU A 44 7.56 -12.25 -37.45
N ASP A 45 7.60 -11.25 -36.57
CA ASP A 45 8.17 -11.41 -35.26
C ASP A 45 7.07 -12.01 -34.38
N VAL A 46 7.22 -13.27 -33.99
CA VAL A 46 6.24 -14.00 -33.14
C VAL A 46 6.73 -13.98 -31.70
N ARG A 47 5.85 -13.52 -30.80
CA ARG A 47 6.13 -13.33 -29.38
C ARG A 47 5.34 -14.31 -28.53
N ASP A 48 6.01 -14.86 -27.53
CA ASP A 48 5.38 -15.56 -26.39
C ASP A 48 5.98 -15.07 -25.05
N ARG A 49 5.69 -15.77 -23.96
CA ARG A 49 6.20 -15.42 -22.62
C ARG A 49 7.71 -15.47 -22.49
N ALA A 50 8.42 -16.22 -23.35
CA ALA A 50 9.87 -16.40 -23.30
C ALA A 50 10.64 -15.38 -24.16
N GLY A 51 9.93 -14.67 -25.03
CA GLY A 51 10.52 -13.66 -25.91
C GLY A 51 10.00 -13.73 -27.35
N ILE A 52 10.82 -13.29 -28.29
CA ILE A 52 10.46 -13.11 -29.70
C ILE A 52 11.35 -13.98 -30.57
N VAL A 53 10.80 -14.54 -31.65
CA VAL A 53 11.54 -15.16 -32.75
C VAL A 53 11.08 -14.55 -34.07
N GLN A 54 12.04 -14.26 -34.98
CA GLN A 54 11.72 -13.90 -36.36
C GLN A 54 11.35 -15.14 -37.14
N VAL A 55 10.23 -15.07 -37.85
CA VAL A 55 9.75 -16.10 -38.76
C VAL A 55 9.80 -15.55 -40.17
N VAL A 56 10.36 -16.31 -41.10
CA VAL A 56 10.52 -15.92 -42.54
C VAL A 56 9.58 -16.73 -43.40
N PHE A 57 8.88 -16.06 -44.27
CA PHE A 57 8.01 -16.65 -45.29
C PHE A 57 8.54 -16.23 -46.65
N ASN A 58 8.93 -17.20 -47.48
CA ASN A 58 9.43 -16.97 -48.81
C ASN A 58 8.33 -17.36 -49.85
N LYS A 59 7.96 -16.41 -50.69
CA LYS A 59 6.89 -16.58 -51.69
C LYS A 59 7.19 -17.67 -52.71
N GLU A 60 8.45 -17.81 -53.10
CA GLU A 60 8.88 -18.77 -54.10
C GLU A 60 8.92 -20.21 -53.60
N THR A 61 9.32 -20.39 -52.33
CA THR A 61 9.51 -21.73 -51.74
C THR A 61 8.31 -22.19 -50.92
N GLN A 62 7.54 -21.27 -50.33
CA GLN A 62 6.38 -21.55 -49.48
C GLN A 62 5.19 -20.60 -49.83
N PRO A 63 4.64 -20.65 -51.05
CA PRO A 63 3.64 -19.69 -51.51
C PRO A 63 2.36 -19.68 -50.70
N GLU A 64 1.89 -20.84 -50.20
CA GLU A 64 0.70 -20.94 -49.33
C GLU A 64 0.90 -20.31 -47.96
N ALA A 65 2.05 -20.60 -47.32
CA ALA A 65 2.36 -20.02 -46.03
C ALA A 65 2.59 -18.50 -46.15
N HIS A 66 3.23 -18.03 -47.23
CA HIS A 66 3.41 -16.61 -47.52
C HIS A 66 2.05 -15.90 -47.69
N ALA A 67 1.17 -16.41 -48.56
CA ALA A 67 -0.15 -15.82 -48.80
C ALA A 67 -1.01 -15.75 -47.51
N LYS A 68 -0.85 -16.69 -46.61
CA LYS A 68 -1.50 -16.69 -45.32
C LYS A 68 -0.87 -15.66 -44.37
N ALA A 69 0.47 -15.49 -44.40
CA ALA A 69 1.18 -14.48 -43.63
C ALA A 69 0.83 -13.04 -44.09
N GLU A 70 0.46 -12.82 -45.34
CA GLU A 70 -0.07 -11.52 -45.81
C GLU A 70 -1.33 -11.08 -45.07
N GLN A 71 -2.14 -12.02 -44.54
CA GLN A 71 -3.37 -11.76 -43.81
C GLN A 71 -3.09 -11.49 -42.31
N ALA A 72 -1.95 -11.91 -41.80
CA ALA A 72 -1.60 -11.74 -40.40
C ALA A 72 -1.44 -10.26 -40.02
N ARG A 73 -1.96 -9.88 -38.85
CA ARG A 73 -1.86 -8.52 -38.29
C ARG A 73 -1.30 -8.60 -36.87
N SER A 74 -0.90 -7.46 -36.35
CA SER A 74 -0.42 -7.35 -34.97
C SER A 74 -1.40 -8.00 -33.97
N GLU A 75 -0.85 -8.72 -33.02
CA GLU A 75 -1.55 -9.45 -31.95
C GLU A 75 -2.43 -10.62 -32.43
N PHE A 76 -2.42 -10.99 -33.72
CA PHE A 76 -3.02 -12.27 -34.13
C PHE A 76 -2.32 -13.43 -33.46
N VAL A 77 -3.07 -14.45 -33.08
CA VAL A 77 -2.54 -15.68 -32.50
C VAL A 77 -2.18 -16.63 -33.62
N VAL A 78 -0.94 -17.05 -33.67
CA VAL A 78 -0.44 -17.92 -34.75
C VAL A 78 0.31 -19.14 -34.19
N ALA A 79 0.28 -20.22 -34.97
CA ALA A 79 1.19 -21.35 -34.86
C ALA A 79 1.97 -21.46 -36.16
N VAL A 80 3.30 -21.62 -36.05
CA VAL A 80 4.19 -21.74 -37.19
C VAL A 80 5.01 -23.01 -37.07
N GLU A 81 4.89 -23.88 -38.08
CA GLU A 81 5.76 -25.03 -38.27
C GLU A 81 6.87 -24.66 -39.28
N GLY A 82 8.11 -24.93 -38.95
CA GLY A 82 9.23 -24.57 -39.83
C GLY A 82 10.54 -25.13 -39.34
N LYS A 83 11.60 -24.78 -40.08
CA LYS A 83 12.99 -25.18 -39.77
C LYS A 83 13.76 -24.00 -39.17
N VAL A 84 14.44 -24.22 -38.09
CA VAL A 84 15.34 -23.22 -37.48
C VAL A 84 16.59 -23.09 -38.34
N THR A 85 16.91 -21.86 -38.73
CA THR A 85 18.12 -21.56 -39.52
C THR A 85 18.92 -20.45 -38.84
N LYS A 86 20.23 -20.40 -39.13
CA LYS A 86 21.05 -19.26 -38.74
C LYS A 86 20.73 -18.05 -39.60
N ARG A 87 20.63 -16.88 -38.99
CA ARG A 87 20.39 -15.62 -39.70
C ARG A 87 21.69 -15.20 -40.41
N GLU A 88 21.54 -14.68 -41.61
CA GLU A 88 22.67 -14.07 -42.32
C GLU A 88 23.23 -12.85 -41.57
N LYS A 89 22.36 -12.05 -40.98
CA LYS A 89 22.69 -10.88 -40.16
C LYS A 89 22.09 -11.05 -38.76
N PRO A 90 22.90 -11.47 -37.77
CA PRO A 90 22.46 -11.58 -36.39
C PRO A 90 21.94 -10.26 -35.83
N ASN A 91 20.88 -10.31 -34.98
CA ASN A 91 20.37 -9.17 -34.23
C ASN A 91 20.72 -9.32 -32.74
N PRO A 92 21.68 -8.54 -32.20
CA PRO A 92 22.08 -8.64 -30.82
C PRO A 92 21.03 -8.14 -29.80
N GLU A 93 19.98 -7.44 -30.25
CA GLU A 93 18.95 -6.86 -29.37
C GLU A 93 17.97 -7.90 -28.82
N ILE A 94 17.88 -9.08 -29.44
CA ILE A 94 17.00 -10.16 -29.01
C ILE A 94 17.76 -11.46 -28.77
N ALA A 95 17.36 -12.20 -27.75
CA ALA A 95 18.04 -13.43 -27.34
C ALA A 95 18.09 -14.53 -28.41
N THR A 96 17.17 -14.50 -29.39
CA THR A 96 17.07 -15.41 -30.54
C THR A 96 17.71 -14.84 -31.79
N GLY A 97 18.43 -13.72 -31.69
CA GLY A 97 18.85 -12.94 -32.85
C GLY A 97 19.88 -13.62 -33.78
N GLU A 98 20.48 -14.73 -33.36
CA GLU A 98 21.36 -15.54 -34.20
C GLU A 98 20.60 -16.53 -35.13
N VAL A 99 19.31 -16.74 -34.83
CA VAL A 99 18.44 -17.70 -35.56
C VAL A 99 17.16 -17.09 -36.01
N GLU A 100 16.54 -17.74 -36.98
CA GLU A 100 15.18 -17.44 -37.45
C GLU A 100 14.47 -18.75 -37.79
N LEU A 101 13.17 -18.75 -37.85
CA LEU A 101 12.35 -19.89 -38.27
C LEU A 101 11.92 -19.69 -39.70
N VAL A 102 12.42 -20.52 -40.62
CA VAL A 102 11.90 -20.57 -42.02
C VAL A 102 10.61 -21.36 -41.99
N ALA A 103 9.48 -20.69 -42.23
CA ALA A 103 8.16 -21.26 -42.12
C ALA A 103 7.85 -22.29 -43.22
N ALA A 104 7.42 -23.48 -42.85
CA ALA A 104 6.82 -24.44 -43.76
C ALA A 104 5.30 -24.26 -43.80
N LYS A 105 4.66 -24.01 -42.66
CA LYS A 105 3.21 -23.78 -42.55
C LYS A 105 2.91 -22.67 -41.54
N LEU A 106 1.87 -21.90 -41.81
CA LEU A 106 1.30 -20.93 -40.88
C LEU A 106 -0.15 -21.27 -40.59
N HIS A 107 -0.51 -21.26 -39.32
CA HIS A 107 -1.89 -21.36 -38.86
C HIS A 107 -2.26 -20.08 -38.13
N ILE A 108 -3.36 -19.42 -38.57
CA ILE A 108 -3.94 -18.27 -37.88
C ILE A 108 -5.02 -18.80 -36.93
N LEU A 109 -4.67 -18.94 -35.67
CA LEU A 109 -5.55 -19.55 -34.65
C LEU A 109 -6.63 -18.58 -34.17
N ASN A 110 -6.29 -17.27 -34.12
CA ASN A 110 -7.27 -16.24 -33.80
C ASN A 110 -6.83 -14.89 -34.37
N ASN A 111 -7.79 -14.03 -34.64
CA ASN A 111 -7.55 -12.62 -34.98
C ASN A 111 -7.56 -11.73 -33.76
N ALA A 112 -7.15 -10.47 -33.90
CA ALA A 112 -7.19 -9.46 -32.87
C ALA A 112 -7.67 -8.13 -33.42
N LYS A 113 -8.34 -7.35 -32.59
CA LYS A 113 -8.53 -5.92 -32.78
C LYS A 113 -7.20 -5.19 -32.57
N THR A 114 -7.04 -4.01 -33.14
CA THR A 114 -5.89 -3.14 -32.84
C THR A 114 -5.87 -2.81 -31.34
N PRO A 115 -4.78 -3.12 -30.62
CA PRO A 115 -4.66 -2.78 -29.20
C PRO A 115 -4.72 -1.27 -28.98
N PRO A 116 -5.25 -0.79 -27.82
CA PRO A 116 -5.28 0.63 -27.49
C PRO A 116 -3.89 1.21 -27.15
N PHE A 117 -2.89 0.38 -26.96
CA PHE A 117 -1.49 0.73 -26.75
C PHE A 117 -0.58 -0.39 -27.28
N PRO A 118 0.68 -0.08 -27.64
CA PRO A 118 1.63 -1.09 -28.10
C PRO A 118 2.01 -2.07 -26.97
N ILE A 119 2.29 -3.33 -27.35
CA ILE A 119 2.75 -4.35 -26.40
C ILE A 119 4.28 -4.33 -26.36
N GLU A 120 4.82 -3.30 -25.74
CA GLU A 120 6.25 -3.01 -25.62
C GLU A 120 6.65 -2.84 -24.15
N GLU A 121 7.95 -2.82 -23.85
CA GLU A 121 8.45 -2.70 -22.46
C GLU A 121 8.07 -1.34 -21.87
N GLU A 122 8.39 -0.26 -22.59
CA GLU A 122 8.03 1.11 -22.19
C GLU A 122 6.94 1.65 -23.12
N ILE A 123 5.88 2.20 -22.55
CA ILE A 123 4.74 2.76 -23.27
C ILE A 123 4.28 4.08 -22.63
N ASN A 124 3.73 4.96 -23.45
CA ASN A 124 3.08 6.17 -22.98
C ASN A 124 1.56 5.98 -22.98
N ALA A 125 1.05 5.16 -22.06
CA ALA A 125 -0.37 4.94 -21.87
C ALA A 125 -0.76 5.26 -20.41
N ALA A 126 -1.90 5.92 -20.24
CA ALA A 126 -2.43 6.23 -18.91
C ALA A 126 -2.68 4.94 -18.12
N GLU A 127 -2.45 5.00 -16.79
CA GLU A 127 -2.63 3.85 -15.89
C GLU A 127 -4.04 3.27 -15.99
N GLU A 128 -5.07 4.12 -16.06
CA GLU A 128 -6.47 3.71 -16.21
C GLU A 128 -6.70 2.88 -17.48
N THR A 129 -6.10 3.28 -18.60
CA THR A 129 -6.19 2.52 -19.85
C THR A 129 -5.51 1.16 -19.73
N ARG A 130 -4.36 1.10 -19.06
CA ARG A 130 -3.66 -0.17 -18.78
C ARG A 130 -4.46 -1.08 -17.85
N LEU A 131 -5.10 -0.54 -16.82
CA LEU A 131 -5.97 -1.29 -15.91
C LEU A 131 -7.25 -1.78 -16.60
N LYS A 132 -7.86 -0.96 -17.46
CA LYS A 132 -9.05 -1.36 -18.23
C LYS A 132 -8.75 -2.50 -19.22
N PHE A 133 -7.61 -2.45 -19.88
CA PHE A 133 -7.16 -3.49 -20.82
C PHE A 133 -6.05 -4.35 -20.20
N ARG A 134 -6.21 -4.72 -18.93
CA ARG A 134 -5.17 -5.40 -18.16
C ARG A 134 -4.66 -6.68 -18.79
N TYR A 135 -5.51 -7.43 -19.47
CA TYR A 135 -5.13 -8.63 -20.23
C TYR A 135 -4.16 -8.34 -21.40
N LEU A 136 -4.13 -7.11 -21.93
CA LEU A 136 -3.13 -6.67 -22.91
C LEU A 136 -1.87 -6.15 -22.21
N ASP A 137 -2.02 -5.39 -21.13
CA ASP A 137 -0.90 -4.89 -20.35
C ASP A 137 -0.05 -6.06 -19.80
N LEU A 138 -0.68 -7.15 -19.35
CA LEU A 138 -0.01 -8.37 -18.90
C LEU A 138 0.78 -9.12 -20.00
N ARG A 139 0.57 -8.83 -21.28
CA ARG A 139 1.40 -9.34 -22.37
C ARG A 139 2.74 -8.62 -22.50
N ARG A 140 2.88 -7.43 -21.92
CA ARG A 140 4.10 -6.64 -21.96
C ARG A 140 5.21 -7.32 -21.16
N PRO A 141 6.49 -7.14 -21.57
CA PRO A 141 7.61 -7.77 -20.87
C PRO A 141 7.71 -7.38 -19.40
N LYS A 142 7.53 -6.11 -19.06
CA LYS A 142 7.70 -5.57 -17.70
C LYS A 142 6.71 -6.16 -16.69
N PRO A 143 5.36 -6.11 -16.89
CA PRO A 143 4.41 -6.77 -15.98
C PRO A 143 4.62 -8.28 -15.88
N HIS A 144 4.99 -8.92 -17.00
CA HIS A 144 5.28 -10.35 -16.98
C HIS A 144 6.52 -10.68 -16.11
N LYS A 145 7.60 -9.91 -16.24
CA LYS A 145 8.81 -10.03 -15.38
C LYS A 145 8.47 -9.88 -13.90
N ASN A 146 7.65 -8.86 -13.56
CA ASN A 146 7.25 -8.57 -12.19
C ASN A 146 6.47 -9.73 -11.56
N LEU A 147 5.51 -10.30 -12.29
CA LEU A 147 4.74 -11.46 -11.81
C LEU A 147 5.62 -12.72 -11.69
N ALA A 148 6.55 -12.93 -12.63
CA ALA A 148 7.50 -14.03 -12.55
C ALA A 148 8.45 -13.89 -11.36
N LEU A 149 8.92 -12.67 -11.08
CA LEU A 149 9.72 -12.36 -9.88
C LEU A 149 8.93 -12.62 -8.61
N ARG A 150 7.69 -12.10 -8.52
CA ARG A 150 6.78 -12.35 -7.40
C ARG A 150 6.61 -13.85 -7.13
N HIS A 151 6.36 -14.63 -8.17
CA HIS A 151 6.24 -16.09 -8.05
C HIS A 151 7.52 -16.71 -7.44
N LYS A 152 8.69 -16.34 -7.94
CA LYS A 152 9.97 -16.87 -7.44
C LYS A 152 10.24 -16.49 -5.99
N ILE A 153 9.95 -15.23 -5.62
CA ILE A 153 10.07 -14.74 -4.24
C ILE A 153 9.18 -15.56 -3.31
N ILE A 154 7.90 -15.73 -3.64
CA ILE A 154 6.95 -16.51 -2.83
C ILE A 154 7.39 -17.98 -2.70
N LEU A 155 7.85 -18.58 -3.78
CA LEU A 155 8.36 -19.95 -3.76
C LEU A 155 9.57 -20.10 -2.83
N GLU A 156 10.51 -19.15 -2.88
CA GLU A 156 11.70 -19.17 -2.02
C GLU A 156 11.34 -18.92 -0.55
N ILE A 157 10.38 -18.04 -0.28
CA ILE A 157 9.83 -17.82 1.07
C ILE A 157 9.28 -19.13 1.63
N ARG A 158 8.45 -19.87 0.88
CA ARG A 158 7.90 -21.15 1.33
C ARG A 158 8.97 -22.17 1.66
N LYS A 159 10.00 -22.29 0.82
CA LYS A 159 11.13 -23.18 1.08
C LYS A 159 11.87 -22.80 2.36
N THR A 160 12.15 -21.51 2.54
CA THR A 160 12.84 -21.01 3.73
C THR A 160 12.05 -21.30 4.99
N MET A 161 10.73 -21.07 4.97
CA MET A 161 9.87 -21.33 6.12
C MET A 161 9.79 -22.82 6.47
N ASP A 162 9.66 -23.70 5.46
CA ASP A 162 9.68 -25.16 5.62
C ASP A 162 11.01 -25.64 6.23
N GLU A 163 12.15 -25.20 5.67
CA GLU A 163 13.49 -25.51 6.20
C GLU A 163 13.69 -25.06 7.65
N MET A 164 12.99 -24.01 8.08
CA MET A 164 13.01 -23.51 9.47
C MET A 164 11.96 -24.16 10.36
N GLY A 165 11.23 -25.17 9.86
CA GLY A 165 10.27 -25.97 10.62
C GLY A 165 8.91 -25.28 10.83
N PHE A 166 8.54 -24.31 10.01
CA PHE A 166 7.20 -23.73 10.02
C PHE A 166 6.23 -24.53 9.17
N ILE A 167 4.98 -24.61 9.62
CA ILE A 167 3.89 -25.32 8.95
C ILE A 167 2.97 -24.28 8.30
N GLU A 168 2.72 -24.40 6.98
CA GLU A 168 1.75 -23.56 6.28
C GLU A 168 0.34 -24.04 6.59
N VAL A 169 -0.50 -23.19 7.21
CA VAL A 169 -1.88 -23.50 7.56
C VAL A 169 -2.82 -22.42 7.05
N GLU A 170 -3.84 -22.83 6.31
CA GLU A 170 -4.89 -21.91 5.83
C GLU A 170 -5.86 -21.56 6.96
N THR A 171 -6.18 -20.29 7.08
CA THR A 171 -7.17 -19.75 8.01
C THR A 171 -8.43 -19.31 7.28
N PRO A 172 -9.60 -19.26 7.94
CA PRO A 172 -10.85 -18.89 7.29
C PRO A 172 -10.83 -17.49 6.66
N MET A 173 -11.42 -17.37 5.46
CA MET A 173 -11.71 -16.08 4.82
C MET A 173 -13.08 -15.53 5.23
N LEU A 174 -14.04 -16.36 5.60
CA LEU A 174 -15.32 -15.96 6.16
C LEU A 174 -15.22 -16.00 7.69
N THR A 175 -14.96 -14.86 8.29
CA THR A 175 -14.69 -14.73 9.73
C THR A 175 -15.78 -13.92 10.42
N ARG A 176 -15.66 -13.78 11.73
CA ARG A 176 -16.41 -12.80 12.50
C ARG A 176 -15.79 -11.42 12.35
N SER A 177 -16.61 -10.37 12.30
CA SER A 177 -16.12 -8.99 12.34
C SER A 177 -15.38 -8.72 13.65
N THR A 178 -14.09 -8.43 13.52
CA THR A 178 -13.17 -8.09 14.61
C THR A 178 -12.27 -6.94 14.17
N PRO A 179 -12.79 -5.70 14.09
CA PRO A 179 -12.04 -4.58 13.55
C PRO A 179 -10.76 -4.32 14.37
N GLU A 180 -9.61 -4.35 13.69
CA GLU A 180 -8.26 -4.23 14.25
C GLU A 180 -7.55 -2.92 13.87
N GLY A 181 -8.30 -1.94 13.30
CA GLY A 181 -7.74 -0.66 12.87
C GLY A 181 -8.36 -0.13 11.57
N ALA A 182 -8.67 -0.98 10.59
CA ALA A 182 -9.42 -0.63 9.39
C ALA A 182 -10.90 -1.04 9.51
N ARG A 183 -11.73 -0.66 8.53
CA ARG A 183 -13.09 -1.18 8.41
C ARG A 183 -13.06 -2.55 7.74
N ASP A 184 -13.99 -3.43 8.15
CA ASP A 184 -14.16 -4.75 7.58
C ASP A 184 -15.02 -4.70 6.32
N TYR A 185 -14.69 -5.54 5.32
CA TYR A 185 -15.62 -5.90 4.27
C TYR A 185 -16.59 -6.95 4.79
N LEU A 186 -17.90 -6.67 4.72
CA LEU A 186 -18.96 -7.53 5.24
C LEU A 186 -19.54 -8.40 4.13
N VAL A 187 -19.77 -9.68 4.44
CA VAL A 187 -20.40 -10.64 3.54
C VAL A 187 -21.69 -11.16 4.21
N PRO A 188 -22.88 -10.88 3.65
CA PRO A 188 -24.13 -11.30 4.25
C PRO A 188 -24.31 -12.82 4.23
N SER A 189 -24.93 -13.36 5.28
CA SER A 189 -25.25 -14.78 5.38
C SER A 189 -26.64 -15.07 4.82
N ARG A 190 -26.74 -15.89 3.78
CA ARG A 190 -28.02 -16.36 3.24
C ARG A 190 -28.78 -17.29 4.22
N VAL A 191 -28.03 -18.06 5.01
CA VAL A 191 -28.63 -19.03 5.95
C VAL A 191 -29.09 -18.39 7.25
N HIS A 192 -28.38 -17.35 7.70
CA HIS A 192 -28.68 -16.62 8.92
C HIS A 192 -28.97 -15.17 8.59
N HIS A 193 -30.20 -14.87 8.20
CA HIS A 193 -30.63 -13.53 7.81
C HIS A 193 -30.31 -12.49 8.90
N GLY A 194 -29.82 -11.32 8.52
CA GLY A 194 -29.39 -10.28 9.43
C GLY A 194 -28.00 -10.48 10.08
N ASN A 195 -27.35 -11.63 9.80
CA ASN A 195 -25.98 -11.89 10.23
C ASN A 195 -25.02 -11.80 9.05
N PHE A 196 -23.76 -11.39 9.36
CA PHE A 196 -22.72 -11.18 8.37
C PHE A 196 -21.46 -11.91 8.78
N TYR A 197 -20.76 -12.45 7.79
CA TYR A 197 -19.33 -12.69 7.89
C TYR A 197 -18.56 -11.42 7.58
N ALA A 198 -17.30 -11.36 8.01
CA ALA A 198 -16.35 -10.34 7.58
C ALA A 198 -15.18 -11.01 6.85
N LEU A 199 -14.60 -10.32 5.86
CA LEU A 199 -13.33 -10.72 5.30
C LEU A 199 -12.19 -10.27 6.23
N PRO A 200 -11.17 -11.13 6.51
CA PRO A 200 -10.17 -10.86 7.53
C PRO A 200 -9.22 -9.73 7.12
N GLN A 201 -8.95 -8.82 8.06
CA GLN A 201 -7.90 -7.81 7.90
C GLN A 201 -6.49 -8.42 8.00
N SER A 202 -6.38 -9.48 8.78
CA SER A 202 -5.23 -10.37 8.94
C SER A 202 -5.69 -11.67 9.63
N PRO A 203 -4.90 -12.76 9.64
CA PRO A 203 -5.22 -13.97 10.40
C PRO A 203 -4.85 -13.86 11.89
N GLN A 204 -4.76 -12.65 12.45
CA GLN A 204 -4.17 -12.38 13.78
C GLN A 204 -4.73 -13.26 14.91
N ILE A 205 -6.04 -13.37 15.02
CA ILE A 205 -6.65 -14.17 16.09
C ILE A 205 -6.42 -15.66 15.85
N PHE A 206 -6.57 -16.12 14.61
CA PHE A 206 -6.43 -17.53 14.27
C PHE A 206 -5.01 -18.04 14.47
N LYS A 207 -3.97 -17.25 14.11
CA LYS A 207 -2.59 -17.66 14.34
C LYS A 207 -2.25 -17.78 15.82
N GLN A 208 -2.80 -16.91 16.66
CA GLN A 208 -2.66 -17.03 18.13
C GLN A 208 -3.37 -18.28 18.67
N ILE A 209 -4.58 -18.60 18.15
CA ILE A 209 -5.29 -19.84 18.49
C ILE A 209 -4.48 -21.07 18.05
N LEU A 210 -3.77 -21.03 16.91
CA LEU A 210 -2.90 -22.13 16.49
C LEU A 210 -1.73 -22.34 17.47
N MET A 211 -1.20 -21.27 18.09
CA MET A 211 -0.21 -21.40 19.15
C MET A 211 -0.80 -22.05 20.40
N ILE A 212 -2.01 -21.65 20.82
CA ILE A 212 -2.77 -22.30 21.92
C ILE A 212 -3.03 -23.78 21.60
N GLY A 213 -3.31 -24.08 20.32
CA GLY A 213 -3.49 -25.43 19.80
C GLY A 213 -2.21 -26.27 19.71
N GLY A 214 -1.04 -25.71 20.05
CA GLY A 214 0.24 -26.42 20.10
C GLY A 214 0.92 -26.62 18.74
N LEU A 215 0.55 -25.84 17.69
CA LEU A 215 1.19 -25.95 16.38
C LEU A 215 2.66 -25.50 16.41
N ASP A 216 3.03 -24.65 17.35
CA ASP A 216 4.37 -24.14 17.65
C ASP A 216 4.94 -23.16 16.64
N ARG A 217 4.95 -23.46 15.34
CA ARG A 217 5.45 -22.62 14.26
C ARG A 217 4.50 -22.63 13.07
N TYR A 218 3.82 -21.51 12.86
CA TYR A 218 2.85 -21.30 11.82
C TYR A 218 3.33 -20.26 10.82
N PHE A 219 3.03 -20.46 9.55
CA PHE A 219 3.01 -19.39 8.55
C PHE A 219 1.89 -19.57 7.53
N GLN A 220 1.58 -18.50 6.80
CA GLN A 220 0.67 -18.53 5.66
C GLN A 220 1.00 -17.41 4.66
N ILE A 221 0.89 -17.72 3.37
CA ILE A 221 0.80 -16.70 2.33
C ILE A 221 -0.67 -16.36 2.15
N VAL A 222 -1.13 -15.30 2.80
CA VAL A 222 -2.56 -15.04 3.03
C VAL A 222 -3.05 -13.78 2.33
N LYS A 223 -4.29 -13.81 1.82
CA LYS A 223 -5.02 -12.62 1.40
C LYS A 223 -5.62 -11.91 2.62
N CYS A 224 -5.41 -10.59 2.65
CA CYS A 224 -5.95 -9.69 3.66
C CYS A 224 -6.80 -8.63 2.99
N PHE A 225 -7.82 -8.13 3.71
CA PHE A 225 -8.82 -7.19 3.19
C PHE A 225 -8.98 -6.03 4.15
N ARG A 226 -8.85 -4.79 3.66
CA ARG A 226 -9.02 -3.59 4.48
C ARG A 226 -9.76 -2.53 3.67
N ASP A 227 -10.89 -2.06 4.22
CA ASP A 227 -11.63 -0.93 3.65
C ASP A 227 -11.07 0.38 4.22
N GLU A 228 -10.05 0.90 3.56
CA GLU A 228 -9.35 2.12 3.92
C GLU A 228 -9.00 2.95 2.67
N ASP A 229 -8.55 4.19 2.88
CA ASP A 229 -8.12 5.07 1.79
C ASP A 229 -6.94 4.49 1.02
N LEU A 230 -7.09 4.36 -0.29
CA LEU A 230 -6.10 3.75 -1.16
C LEU A 230 -5.02 4.75 -1.58
N ARG A 231 -3.79 4.25 -1.66
CA ARG A 231 -2.58 4.98 -2.09
C ARG A 231 -1.78 4.13 -3.07
N ALA A 232 -0.62 4.63 -3.51
CA ALA A 232 0.26 3.88 -4.41
C ALA A 232 0.75 2.54 -3.81
N ASP A 233 0.82 2.46 -2.49
CA ASP A 233 1.29 1.31 -1.70
C ASP A 233 0.18 0.60 -0.91
N ARG A 234 -1.10 0.89 -1.21
CA ARG A 234 -2.28 0.29 -0.56
C ARG A 234 -3.31 -0.19 -1.56
N GLN A 235 -3.86 -1.37 -1.32
CA GLN A 235 -4.97 -1.98 -2.06
C GLN A 235 -6.00 -2.52 -1.07
N PRO A 236 -7.30 -2.57 -1.43
CA PRO A 236 -8.34 -3.08 -0.53
C PRO A 236 -8.18 -4.58 -0.25
N GLU A 237 -7.51 -5.28 -1.13
CA GLU A 237 -7.07 -6.66 -0.98
C GLU A 237 -5.58 -6.78 -1.31
N PHE A 238 -4.81 -7.40 -0.44
CA PHE A 238 -3.37 -7.53 -0.58
C PHE A 238 -2.88 -8.87 -0.02
N THR A 239 -1.61 -9.18 -0.22
CA THR A 239 -1.04 -10.46 0.22
C THR A 239 0.02 -10.25 1.27
N GLN A 240 -0.02 -11.03 2.36
CA GLN A 240 1.02 -11.06 3.39
C GLN A 240 1.70 -12.44 3.45
N LEU A 241 2.99 -12.44 3.82
CA LEU A 241 3.56 -13.53 4.59
C LEU A 241 3.20 -13.24 6.04
N ASP A 242 2.39 -14.08 6.63
CA ASP A 242 2.03 -14.01 8.04
C ASP A 242 2.63 -15.20 8.79
N LEU A 243 3.23 -14.97 9.93
CA LEU A 243 3.81 -16.02 10.77
C LEU A 243 3.59 -15.78 12.26
N GLU A 244 3.59 -16.87 13.02
CA GLU A 244 3.55 -16.86 14.49
C GLU A 244 4.33 -18.06 15.03
N MET A 245 4.98 -17.88 16.17
CA MET A 245 5.70 -18.97 16.84
C MET A 245 5.55 -18.91 18.36
N SER A 246 5.64 -20.07 19.03
CA SER A 246 5.58 -20.20 20.48
C SER A 246 6.96 -20.02 21.09
N PHE A 247 6.97 -19.47 22.29
CA PHE A 247 8.17 -19.24 23.13
C PHE A 247 9.30 -18.40 22.50
N PRO A 248 9.03 -17.41 21.62
CA PRO A 248 10.08 -16.61 21.02
C PRO A 248 10.51 -15.45 21.92
N ARG A 249 11.77 -15.06 21.79
CA ARG A 249 12.22 -13.69 22.01
C ARG A 249 12.08 -12.90 20.72
N GLN A 250 12.20 -11.58 20.76
CA GLN A 250 12.15 -10.75 19.55
C GLN A 250 13.22 -11.15 18.52
N GLU A 251 14.44 -11.43 19.01
CA GLU A 251 15.59 -11.82 18.17
C GLU A 251 15.35 -13.13 17.41
N ASP A 252 14.57 -14.04 17.95
CA ASP A 252 14.24 -15.31 17.28
C ASP A 252 13.37 -15.04 16.04
N ILE A 253 12.43 -14.10 16.14
CA ILE A 253 11.58 -13.67 15.02
C ILE A 253 12.41 -12.86 13.99
N PHE A 254 13.29 -11.97 14.47
CA PHE A 254 14.18 -11.22 13.59
C PHE A 254 15.06 -12.15 12.76
N ASN A 255 15.64 -13.18 13.38
CA ASN A 255 16.45 -14.16 12.68
C ASN A 255 15.65 -14.91 11.58
N VAL A 256 14.40 -15.30 11.85
CA VAL A 256 13.54 -15.92 10.82
C VAL A 256 13.34 -14.98 9.63
N ILE A 257 12.96 -13.74 9.89
CA ILE A 257 12.64 -12.76 8.83
C ILE A 257 13.90 -12.32 8.07
N GLU A 258 15.04 -12.18 8.74
CA GLU A 258 16.31 -11.86 8.09
C GLU A 258 16.71 -12.95 7.10
N ASN A 259 16.57 -14.23 7.47
CA ASN A 259 16.80 -15.34 6.55
C ASN A 259 15.86 -15.29 5.34
N VAL A 260 14.57 -15.05 5.57
CA VAL A 260 13.56 -14.87 4.51
C VAL A 260 13.94 -13.73 3.58
N MET A 261 14.29 -12.56 4.12
CA MET A 261 14.59 -11.38 3.32
C MET A 261 15.90 -11.48 2.56
N VAL A 262 16.95 -12.05 3.15
CA VAL A 262 18.24 -12.30 2.45
C VAL A 262 18.01 -13.19 1.23
N ARG A 263 17.25 -14.28 1.36
CA ARG A 263 16.96 -15.19 0.24
C ARG A 263 16.03 -14.54 -0.80
N ALA A 264 15.02 -13.80 -0.36
CA ALA A 264 14.12 -13.07 -1.26
C ALA A 264 14.89 -12.03 -2.09
N CYS A 265 15.81 -11.29 -1.47
CA CYS A 265 16.70 -10.35 -2.15
C CYS A 265 17.59 -11.06 -3.17
N ALA A 266 18.17 -12.20 -2.82
CA ALA A 266 19.02 -13.00 -3.72
C ALA A 266 18.26 -13.44 -4.99
N VAL A 267 16.97 -13.80 -4.87
CA VAL A 267 16.09 -14.11 -6.02
C VAL A 267 15.97 -12.92 -6.97
N ALA A 268 15.99 -11.69 -6.45
CA ALA A 268 15.97 -10.46 -7.25
C ALA A 268 17.35 -10.01 -7.72
N GLY A 269 18.42 -10.72 -7.38
CA GLY A 269 19.81 -10.34 -7.69
C GLY A 269 20.36 -9.22 -6.80
N ILE A 270 19.75 -9.03 -5.62
CA ILE A 270 20.12 -8.00 -4.65
C ILE A 270 20.89 -8.66 -3.50
N GLU A 271 22.04 -8.09 -3.13
CA GLU A 271 22.80 -8.54 -1.98
C GLU A 271 22.28 -7.87 -0.70
N ALA A 272 21.77 -8.69 0.23
CA ALA A 272 21.41 -8.28 1.58
C ALA A 272 22.16 -9.12 2.60
N LYS A 273 22.60 -8.52 3.70
CA LYS A 273 23.40 -9.19 4.75
C LYS A 273 22.74 -9.02 6.12
N ALA A 274 22.50 -10.13 6.79
CA ALA A 274 22.12 -10.16 8.18
C ALA A 274 23.37 -10.11 9.10
N PRO A 275 23.26 -9.69 10.36
CA PRO A 275 22.04 -9.16 10.98
C PRO A 275 21.72 -7.73 10.53
N PHE A 276 20.41 -7.41 10.50
CA PHE A 276 19.99 -6.05 10.18
C PHE A 276 20.16 -5.11 11.39
N PRO A 277 20.51 -3.84 11.17
CA PRO A 277 20.64 -2.88 12.27
C PRO A 277 19.33 -2.66 13.01
N HIS A 278 19.45 -2.24 14.29
CA HIS A 278 18.33 -1.94 15.18
C HIS A 278 18.33 -0.47 15.56
N MET A 279 17.14 0.10 15.75
CA MET A 279 16.94 1.45 16.27
C MET A 279 15.68 1.49 17.12
N LEU A 280 15.69 2.32 18.17
CA LEU A 280 14.47 2.59 18.92
C LEU A 280 13.57 3.55 18.15
N TYR A 281 12.26 3.35 18.23
CA TYR A 281 11.26 4.23 17.64
C TYR A 281 11.52 5.71 17.96
N LYS A 282 11.79 6.02 19.24
CA LYS A 282 12.09 7.38 19.68
C LYS A 282 13.30 7.99 18.96
N ASP A 283 14.35 7.19 18.74
CA ASP A 283 15.56 7.64 18.05
C ASP A 283 15.30 7.85 16.55
N ALA A 284 14.48 6.98 15.93
CA ALA A 284 14.06 7.14 14.55
C ALA A 284 13.27 8.44 14.32
N ILE A 285 12.32 8.73 15.21
CA ILE A 285 11.56 9.99 15.16
C ILE A 285 12.49 11.19 15.35
N ARG A 286 13.39 11.15 16.33
CA ARG A 286 14.30 12.28 16.62
C ARG A 286 15.37 12.51 15.56
N LYS A 287 15.89 11.44 14.93
CA LYS A 287 16.95 11.53 13.92
C LYS A 287 16.45 11.69 12.49
N TYR A 288 15.29 11.13 12.18
CA TYR A 288 14.78 11.06 10.81
C TYR A 288 13.37 11.63 10.65
N GLY A 289 12.67 11.90 11.76
CA GLY A 289 11.29 12.37 11.75
C GLY A 289 10.31 11.38 11.12
N SER A 290 10.54 10.09 11.30
CA SER A 290 9.73 9.03 10.70
C SER A 290 9.88 7.71 11.45
N ASP A 291 8.80 6.95 11.54
CA ASP A 291 8.72 5.55 11.95
C ASP A 291 9.22 4.57 10.87
N LYS A 292 9.60 5.06 9.70
CA LYS A 292 10.16 4.31 8.57
C LYS A 292 11.27 5.12 7.90
N PRO A 293 12.40 5.31 8.55
CA PRO A 293 13.45 6.21 8.08
C PRO A 293 14.12 5.67 6.81
N ASP A 294 14.34 6.57 5.85
CA ASP A 294 15.24 6.31 4.74
C ASP A 294 16.68 6.68 5.15
N MET A 295 17.51 5.66 5.32
CA MET A 295 18.91 5.77 5.74
C MET A 295 19.90 5.76 4.58
N ARG A 296 19.45 5.85 3.33
CA ARG A 296 20.32 5.86 2.13
C ARG A 296 21.06 7.20 1.93
N PHE A 297 20.73 8.20 2.71
CA PHE A 297 21.34 9.52 2.67
C PHE A 297 21.41 10.12 4.07
N GLY A 298 22.29 11.08 4.29
CA GLY A 298 22.45 11.82 5.55
C GLY A 298 21.30 12.78 5.84
N MET A 299 21.59 14.00 6.22
CA MET A 299 20.64 15.04 6.59
C MET A 299 19.84 14.65 7.86
N GLU A 300 20.52 14.02 8.85
CA GLU A 300 19.88 13.70 10.13
C GLU A 300 19.31 14.94 10.81
N LEU A 301 18.22 14.77 11.53
CA LEU A 301 17.59 15.82 12.33
C LEU A 301 18.34 16.01 13.64
N HIS A 302 18.42 17.24 14.08
CA HIS A 302 19.00 17.63 15.37
C HIS A 302 18.00 18.51 16.12
N GLU A 303 17.80 18.24 17.41
CA GLU A 303 17.04 19.15 18.25
C GLU A 303 17.88 20.38 18.54
N VAL A 304 17.35 21.56 18.20
CA VAL A 304 18.03 22.86 18.30
C VAL A 304 17.22 23.88 19.11
N THR A 305 16.34 23.38 19.95
CA THR A 305 15.45 24.20 20.80
C THR A 305 16.21 25.22 21.65
N ASP A 306 17.42 24.85 22.12
CA ASP A 306 18.28 25.71 22.93
C ASP A 306 18.95 26.86 22.13
N CYS A 307 18.94 26.78 20.80
CA CYS A 307 19.38 27.89 19.94
C CYS A 307 18.37 29.04 19.88
N PHE A 308 17.15 28.84 20.42
CA PHE A 308 16.09 29.82 20.45
C PHE A 308 15.85 30.34 21.86
N PRO A 309 16.34 31.54 22.22
CA PRO A 309 16.11 32.16 23.53
C PRO A 309 14.62 32.32 23.85
N ALA A 310 14.25 32.44 25.11
CA ALA A 310 12.87 32.56 25.57
C ALA A 310 12.08 33.66 24.85
N GLU A 311 12.68 34.85 24.69
CA GLU A 311 12.09 35.99 23.96
C GLU A 311 11.82 35.66 22.47
N ALA A 312 12.70 34.89 21.84
CA ALA A 312 12.52 34.47 20.46
C ALA A 312 11.42 33.42 20.35
N LYS A 313 11.36 32.45 21.28
CA LYS A 313 10.30 31.47 21.35
C LYS A 313 8.92 32.12 21.52
N GLU A 314 8.82 33.14 22.40
CA GLU A 314 7.58 33.89 22.61
C GLU A 314 7.15 34.64 21.33
N LYS A 315 8.05 35.41 20.71
CA LYS A 315 7.77 36.15 19.47
C LYS A 315 7.38 35.26 18.30
N LEU A 316 8.00 34.08 18.18
CA LEU A 316 7.75 33.11 17.14
C LEU A 316 6.61 32.13 17.50
N GLN A 317 6.08 32.26 18.72
CA GLN A 317 5.02 31.37 19.27
C GLN A 317 5.39 29.88 19.18
N ILE A 318 6.62 29.56 19.57
CA ILE A 318 7.14 28.20 19.62
C ILE A 318 6.71 27.58 20.95
N GLY A 319 5.75 26.66 20.92
CA GLY A 319 5.24 25.97 22.11
C GLY A 319 5.96 24.66 22.46
N GLY A 320 6.80 24.16 21.56
CA GLY A 320 7.47 22.86 21.69
C GLY A 320 8.91 22.88 21.21
N SER A 321 9.41 21.71 20.78
CA SER A 321 10.77 21.53 20.28
C SER A 321 10.98 22.15 18.89
N VAL A 322 12.22 22.46 18.57
CA VAL A 322 12.67 22.87 17.24
C VAL A 322 13.66 21.86 16.73
N PHE A 323 13.38 21.27 15.57
CA PHE A 323 14.27 20.34 14.89
C PHE A 323 14.84 20.96 13.61
N ALA A 324 16.10 20.69 13.33
CA ALA A 324 16.79 21.20 12.15
C ALA A 324 17.65 20.12 11.48
N PHE A 325 17.91 20.31 10.19
CA PHE A 325 18.85 19.50 9.42
C PHE A 325 19.60 20.35 8.39
N ALA A 326 20.75 19.86 7.95
CA ALA A 326 21.54 20.49 6.88
C ALA A 326 21.24 19.83 5.54
N ALA A 327 20.90 20.63 4.52
CA ALA A 327 20.68 20.21 3.15
C ALA A 327 21.92 20.56 2.30
N PRO A 328 22.70 19.56 1.83
CA PRO A 328 23.95 19.77 1.13
C PRO A 328 23.75 20.53 -0.19
N GLY A 329 24.59 21.55 -0.44
CA GLY A 329 24.57 22.32 -1.69
C GLY A 329 23.35 23.24 -1.88
N ALA A 330 22.43 23.29 -0.93
CA ALA A 330 21.19 24.08 -1.05
C ALA A 330 21.32 25.54 -0.60
N ALA A 331 22.53 26.07 -0.24
CA ALA A 331 22.75 27.48 0.02
C ALA A 331 22.40 28.36 -1.19
N ALA A 332 22.49 27.82 -2.40
CA ALA A 332 22.14 28.51 -3.65
C ALA A 332 20.62 28.69 -3.87
N TYR A 333 19.75 28.11 -3.04
CA TYR A 333 18.31 28.29 -3.19
C TYR A 333 17.90 29.76 -3.18
N SER A 334 17.07 30.12 -4.16
CA SER A 334 16.51 31.47 -4.26
C SER A 334 15.48 31.72 -3.15
N ARG A 335 15.16 33.02 -2.93
CA ARG A 335 14.11 33.39 -1.97
C ARG A 335 12.78 32.68 -2.28
N LYS A 336 12.39 32.57 -3.56
CA LYS A 336 11.19 31.89 -3.99
C LYS A 336 11.15 30.38 -3.54
N GLN A 337 12.28 29.69 -3.69
CA GLN A 337 12.39 28.29 -3.26
C GLN A 337 12.29 28.16 -1.73
N LEU A 338 12.85 29.13 -0.95
CA LEU A 338 12.67 29.12 0.50
C LEU A 338 11.22 29.43 0.92
N ASP A 339 10.56 30.34 0.20
CA ASP A 339 9.15 30.65 0.43
C ASP A 339 8.26 29.41 0.13
N GLU A 340 8.55 28.68 -0.94
CA GLU A 340 7.87 27.40 -1.28
C GLU A 340 8.09 26.33 -0.20
N LEU A 341 9.29 26.20 0.36
CA LEU A 341 9.58 25.31 1.48
C LEU A 341 8.82 25.71 2.75
N THR A 342 8.72 27.02 2.99
CA THR A 342 7.94 27.55 4.13
C THR A 342 6.47 27.22 4.00
N GLU A 343 5.88 27.40 2.83
CA GLU A 343 4.46 27.04 2.59
C GLU A 343 4.22 25.53 2.70
N LYS A 344 5.15 24.70 2.20
CA LYS A 344 5.11 23.26 2.42
C LYS A 344 5.15 22.89 3.91
N ALA A 345 6.06 23.49 4.67
CA ALA A 345 6.15 23.27 6.11
C ALA A 345 4.86 23.65 6.83
N LYS A 346 4.26 24.79 6.49
CA LYS A 346 2.95 25.22 7.03
C LYS A 346 1.83 24.25 6.68
N GLY A 347 1.80 23.78 5.43
CA GLY A 347 0.83 22.76 4.97
C GLY A 347 0.94 21.45 5.76
N LEU A 348 2.10 21.13 6.31
CA LEU A 348 2.35 20.00 7.19
C LEU A 348 2.07 20.29 8.68
N GLY A 349 1.66 21.50 9.03
CA GLY A 349 1.35 21.90 10.41
C GLY A 349 2.48 22.59 11.15
N ALA A 350 3.58 22.99 10.47
CA ALA A 350 4.63 23.78 11.09
C ALA A 350 4.10 25.16 11.54
N ARG A 351 4.54 25.59 12.72
CA ARG A 351 4.35 26.98 13.17
C ARG A 351 5.27 27.93 12.40
N GLY A 352 6.52 27.48 12.17
CA GLY A 352 7.53 28.24 11.43
C GLY A 352 8.59 27.36 10.80
N ALA A 353 9.17 27.86 9.71
CA ALA A 353 10.35 27.33 9.08
C ALA A 353 11.41 28.42 9.01
N TYR A 354 12.62 28.11 9.47
CA TYR A 354 13.71 29.06 9.60
C TYR A 354 14.92 28.56 8.82
N PHE A 355 15.62 29.46 8.15
CA PHE A 355 16.69 29.07 7.25
C PHE A 355 18.01 29.77 7.64
N VAL A 356 19.12 29.02 7.53
CA VAL A 356 20.48 29.52 7.59
C VAL A 356 21.20 29.05 6.33
N LYS A 357 21.65 29.99 5.51
CA LYS A 357 22.49 29.74 4.33
C LYS A 357 23.95 29.96 4.68
N LEU A 358 24.76 28.94 4.42
CA LEU A 358 26.22 29.00 4.59
C LEU A 358 26.87 29.18 3.21
N ALA A 359 26.76 30.37 2.63
CA ALA A 359 27.37 30.71 1.33
C ALA A 359 28.87 31.03 1.48
N ALA A 360 29.60 30.94 0.37
CA ALA A 360 31.04 31.31 0.36
C ALA A 360 31.29 32.79 0.76
N GLU A 361 30.35 33.65 0.43
CA GLU A 361 30.37 35.08 0.71
C GLU A 361 30.02 35.41 2.17
N GLY A 362 29.49 34.45 2.92
CA GLY A 362 29.10 34.62 4.31
C GLY A 362 27.81 33.92 4.67
N THR A 363 27.48 33.93 5.95
CA THR A 363 26.26 33.33 6.50
C THR A 363 25.10 34.31 6.48
N THR A 364 23.96 33.91 5.99
CA THR A 364 22.70 34.68 6.08
C THR A 364 21.59 33.81 6.72
N SER A 365 20.73 34.46 7.51
CA SER A 365 19.67 33.77 8.22
C SER A 365 18.37 34.56 8.24
N THR A 366 17.24 33.85 8.15
CA THR A 366 15.89 34.43 8.29
C THR A 366 15.55 34.76 9.74
N VAL A 367 16.30 34.22 10.70
CA VAL A 367 15.98 34.29 12.14
C VAL A 367 17.06 34.97 12.97
N GLU A 368 18.16 35.41 12.37
CA GLU A 368 19.31 36.04 13.06
C GLU A 368 18.92 37.23 13.94
N LYS A 369 18.02 38.09 13.47
CA LYS A 369 17.53 39.25 14.23
C LYS A 369 16.82 38.89 15.54
N LEU A 370 16.31 37.63 15.63
CA LEU A 370 15.58 37.16 16.79
C LEU A 370 16.43 36.32 17.74
N ILE A 371 17.34 35.49 17.19
CA ILE A 371 18.16 34.58 18.02
C ILE A 371 19.61 35.06 18.20
N GLY A 372 20.06 36.03 17.40
CA GLY A 372 21.45 36.53 17.40
C GLY A 372 22.43 35.68 16.59
N ALA A 373 23.50 36.31 16.10
CA ALA A 373 24.49 35.68 15.22
C ALA A 373 25.19 34.45 15.88
N GLU A 374 25.39 34.45 17.20
CA GLU A 374 26.01 33.34 17.90
C GLU A 374 25.13 32.10 17.91
N ASN A 375 23.82 32.24 18.15
CA ASN A 375 22.89 31.13 18.09
C ASN A 375 22.67 30.60 16.66
N VAL A 376 22.79 31.49 15.63
CA VAL A 376 22.83 31.06 14.23
C VAL A 376 24.03 30.13 13.96
N LYS A 377 25.21 30.47 14.50
CA LYS A 377 26.41 29.62 14.39
C LYS A 377 26.24 28.31 15.13
N LYS A 378 25.68 28.34 16.36
CA LYS A 378 25.36 27.10 17.13
C LYS A 378 24.40 26.21 16.40
N LEU A 379 23.34 26.77 15.79
CA LEU A 379 22.35 26.03 15.00
C LEU A 379 22.99 25.32 13.79
N ALA A 380 23.84 26.05 13.04
CA ALA A 380 24.56 25.48 11.91
C ALA A 380 25.54 24.38 12.34
N ALA A 381 26.28 24.62 13.44
CA ALA A 381 27.21 23.64 13.99
C ALA A 381 26.51 22.36 14.50
N ALA A 382 25.35 22.50 15.17
CA ALA A 382 24.57 21.38 15.65
C ALA A 382 24.13 20.43 14.51
N CYS A 383 23.86 20.99 13.32
CA CYS A 383 23.51 20.21 12.13
C CYS A 383 24.74 19.73 11.33
N GLY A 384 25.97 19.99 11.80
CA GLY A 384 27.18 19.65 11.06
C GLY A 384 27.30 20.33 9.67
N ALA A 385 26.64 21.46 9.50
CA ALA A 385 26.53 22.15 8.23
C ALA A 385 27.86 22.75 7.76
N LYS A 386 28.12 22.70 6.46
CA LYS A 386 29.34 23.21 5.82
C LYS A 386 29.02 24.33 4.85
N THR A 387 30.07 25.07 4.41
CA THR A 387 29.92 26.05 3.34
C THR A 387 29.28 25.39 2.10
N GLY A 388 28.26 26.03 1.56
CA GLY A 388 27.42 25.50 0.48
C GLY A 388 26.09 24.89 0.97
N ASP A 389 25.91 24.65 2.27
CA ASP A 389 24.71 24.02 2.81
C ASP A 389 23.64 25.05 3.22
N LEU A 390 22.38 24.56 3.19
CA LEU A 390 21.23 25.24 3.77
C LEU A 390 20.83 24.48 5.03
N VAL A 391 20.80 25.16 6.18
CA VAL A 391 20.16 24.61 7.37
C VAL A 391 18.69 25.02 7.38
N MET A 392 17.80 24.07 7.55
CA MET A 392 16.37 24.29 7.72
C MET A 392 15.96 23.86 9.12
N ALA A 393 15.42 24.78 9.91
CA ALA A 393 14.85 24.51 11.22
C ALA A 393 13.33 24.65 11.19
N VAL A 394 12.63 23.76 11.88
CA VAL A 394 11.16 23.68 11.91
C VAL A 394 10.66 23.64 13.35
N SER A 395 9.61 24.41 13.65
CA SER A 395 8.86 24.34 14.89
C SER A 395 7.41 23.97 14.65
N ALA A 396 6.79 23.20 15.56
CA ALA A 396 5.36 22.92 15.56
C ALA A 396 4.59 23.95 16.41
N LYS A 397 3.28 24.00 16.25
CA LYS A 397 2.40 24.94 16.97
C LYS A 397 2.19 24.50 18.42
N GLU A 398 1.89 23.25 18.63
CA GLU A 398 1.70 22.59 19.93
C GLU A 398 2.15 21.13 19.82
N GLU A 399 2.63 20.56 20.91
CA GLU A 399 2.93 19.14 20.99
C GLU A 399 1.86 18.45 21.81
N ILE A 400 1.27 17.39 21.25
CA ILE A 400 0.47 16.44 22.01
C ILE A 400 1.45 15.61 22.83
N LYS A 401 1.12 15.32 24.09
CA LYS A 401 1.97 14.47 24.94
C LYS A 401 2.34 13.17 24.20
N GLY A 402 3.64 12.89 24.13
CA GLY A 402 4.17 11.71 23.46
C GLY A 402 4.40 11.84 21.95
N THR A 403 4.14 13.01 21.34
CA THR A 403 4.47 13.26 19.92
C THR A 403 5.56 14.32 19.78
N GLU A 404 6.47 14.12 18.82
CA GLU A 404 7.48 15.11 18.43
C GLU A 404 7.07 15.72 17.07
N ALA A 405 6.01 16.52 17.06
CA ALA A 405 5.39 17.04 15.83
C ALA A 405 6.38 17.80 14.95
N ALA A 406 7.28 18.60 15.53
CA ALA A 406 8.29 19.33 14.78
C ALA A 406 9.29 18.37 14.08
N ALA A 407 9.66 17.24 14.72
CA ALA A 407 10.53 16.25 14.11
C ALA A 407 9.83 15.55 12.93
N LEU A 408 8.55 15.18 13.08
CA LEU A 408 7.76 14.53 12.01
C LEU A 408 7.64 15.42 10.77
N ILE A 409 7.40 16.72 10.97
CA ILE A 409 7.35 17.71 9.87
C ILE A 409 8.72 17.85 9.22
N ALA A 410 9.77 18.01 10.02
CA ALA A 410 11.15 18.14 9.53
C ALA A 410 11.58 16.90 8.74
N GLY A 411 11.17 15.69 9.16
CA GLY A 411 11.45 14.43 8.47
C GLY A 411 10.82 14.33 7.09
N GLN A 412 9.57 14.79 6.94
CA GLN A 412 8.92 14.84 5.64
C GLN A 412 9.64 15.84 4.68
N LEU A 413 10.05 16.98 5.21
CA LEU A 413 10.80 17.99 4.43
C LEU A 413 12.20 17.48 4.09
N ARG A 414 12.87 16.77 5.01
CA ARG A 414 14.14 16.09 4.78
C ARG A 414 14.07 15.15 3.58
N LEU A 415 13.04 14.29 3.55
CA LEU A 415 12.85 13.34 2.45
C LEU A 415 12.61 14.05 1.11
N GLN A 416 11.71 15.04 1.07
CA GLN A 416 11.42 15.82 -0.13
C GLN A 416 12.65 16.56 -0.66
N LEU A 417 13.45 17.17 0.25
CA LEU A 417 14.69 17.85 -0.14
C LEU A 417 15.76 16.85 -0.58
N GLY A 418 15.87 15.70 0.07
CA GLY A 418 16.80 14.64 -0.33
C GLY A 418 16.52 14.13 -1.74
N GLU A 419 15.25 13.97 -2.12
CA GLU A 419 14.85 13.63 -3.48
C GLU A 419 15.17 14.75 -4.47
N ALA A 420 14.78 15.99 -4.15
CA ALA A 420 15.00 17.14 -5.02
C ALA A 420 16.48 17.45 -5.28
N LEU A 421 17.33 17.22 -4.29
CA LEU A 421 18.79 17.39 -4.39
C LEU A 421 19.49 16.16 -5.02
N GLY A 422 18.79 15.05 -5.21
CA GLY A 422 19.35 13.83 -5.79
C GLY A 422 20.41 13.15 -4.90
N VAL A 423 20.37 13.37 -3.58
CA VAL A 423 21.36 12.83 -2.63
C VAL A 423 21.01 11.41 -2.15
N ILE A 424 19.86 10.89 -2.53
CA ILE A 424 19.43 9.52 -2.17
C ILE A 424 20.12 8.50 -3.08
N ASP A 425 21.01 7.70 -2.51
CA ASP A 425 21.68 6.62 -3.24
C ASP A 425 20.73 5.43 -3.47
N LYS A 426 20.15 5.39 -4.67
CA LYS A 426 19.18 4.36 -5.07
C LYS A 426 19.79 2.96 -5.24
N SER A 427 21.12 2.82 -5.24
CA SER A 427 21.78 1.52 -5.32
C SER A 427 21.86 0.79 -3.97
N GLN A 428 21.64 1.51 -2.87
CA GLN A 428 21.72 0.96 -1.52
C GLN A 428 20.41 0.32 -1.07
N TRP A 429 20.57 -0.76 -0.31
CA TRP A 429 19.50 -1.52 0.33
C TRP A 429 19.72 -1.49 1.85
N LYS A 430 19.01 -0.59 2.55
CA LYS A 430 19.17 -0.33 3.98
C LYS A 430 17.98 -0.88 4.75
N PHE A 431 18.16 -2.08 5.31
CA PHE A 431 17.22 -2.66 6.25
C PHE A 431 17.41 -2.06 7.65
N LEU A 432 16.33 -2.02 8.40
CA LEU A 432 16.31 -1.53 9.78
C LEU A 432 15.19 -2.19 10.57
N TRP A 433 15.50 -2.72 11.75
CA TRP A 433 14.52 -3.05 12.75
C TRP A 433 14.22 -1.85 13.64
N LEU A 434 12.94 -1.50 13.77
CA LEU A 434 12.47 -0.54 14.75
C LEU A 434 11.79 -1.26 15.89
N THR A 435 12.09 -0.85 17.13
CA THR A 435 11.57 -1.43 18.36
C THR A 435 11.20 -0.34 19.37
N GLY A 436 10.50 -0.70 20.45
CA GLY A 436 10.15 0.24 21.52
C GLY A 436 9.11 1.26 21.11
N PHE A 437 8.15 0.84 20.30
CA PHE A 437 6.99 1.66 19.91
C PHE A 437 6.14 2.04 21.12
N PRO A 438 5.44 3.19 21.11
CA PRO A 438 4.39 3.46 22.08
C PRO A 438 3.30 2.39 22.00
N LEU A 439 2.67 2.04 23.11
CA LEU A 439 1.54 1.11 23.13
C LEU A 439 0.26 1.79 22.68
N PHE A 440 0.12 3.08 22.98
CA PHE A 440 -1.04 3.90 22.67
C PHE A 440 -0.68 5.12 21.84
N GLU A 441 -1.60 5.55 21.01
CA GLU A 441 -1.57 6.84 20.33
C GLU A 441 -2.85 7.63 20.63
N TRP A 442 -2.78 8.94 20.52
CA TRP A 442 -3.92 9.81 20.73
C TRP A 442 -4.76 9.96 19.47
N SER A 443 -6.03 9.55 19.52
CA SER A 443 -6.99 9.81 18.44
C SER A 443 -7.58 11.21 18.57
N GLU A 444 -7.25 12.08 17.62
CA GLU A 444 -7.84 13.42 17.56
C GLU A 444 -9.34 13.40 17.23
N THR A 445 -9.79 12.37 16.51
CA THR A 445 -11.19 12.18 16.14
C THR A 445 -12.02 11.75 17.35
N ASP A 446 -11.54 10.73 18.07
CA ASP A 446 -12.28 10.12 19.17
C ASP A 446 -11.98 10.76 20.52
N LYS A 447 -10.94 11.65 20.58
CA LYS A 447 -10.47 12.31 21.80
C LYS A 447 -10.13 11.32 22.92
N THR A 448 -9.52 10.19 22.56
CA THR A 448 -9.14 9.12 23.47
C THR A 448 -7.85 8.46 23.03
N TRP A 449 -7.25 7.69 23.95
CA TRP A 449 -6.12 6.82 23.65
C TRP A 449 -6.61 5.57 22.92
N VAL A 450 -6.00 5.26 21.77
CA VAL A 450 -6.24 4.05 21.00
C VAL A 450 -4.96 3.22 20.94
N SER A 451 -5.07 1.94 20.60
CA SER A 451 -3.89 1.10 20.42
C SER A 451 -3.09 1.57 19.19
N ALA A 452 -1.80 1.82 19.37
CA ALA A 452 -0.93 2.25 18.26
C ALA A 452 -0.75 1.17 17.19
N GLN A 453 -0.88 -0.11 17.57
CA GLN A 453 -0.90 -1.25 16.64
C GLN A 453 -2.23 -2.00 16.85
N HIS A 454 -2.18 -3.27 17.25
CA HIS A 454 -3.38 -4.03 17.59
C HIS A 454 -3.44 -4.33 19.11
N PRO A 455 -4.63 -4.56 19.69
CA PRO A 455 -4.79 -4.66 21.14
C PRO A 455 -4.28 -5.98 21.76
N PHE A 456 -3.58 -6.82 21.01
CA PHE A 456 -2.94 -8.05 21.47
C PHE A 456 -1.43 -7.90 21.62
N THR A 457 -0.88 -6.71 21.35
CA THR A 457 0.54 -6.40 21.45
C THR A 457 1.00 -6.41 22.89
N GLY A 458 2.08 -7.14 23.18
CA GLY A 458 2.68 -7.24 24.50
C GLY A 458 3.22 -5.89 25.01
N ILE A 459 3.19 -5.74 26.31
CA ILE A 459 3.66 -4.55 27.03
C ILE A 459 5.08 -4.81 27.53
N VAL A 460 5.97 -3.83 27.47
CA VAL A 460 7.27 -3.89 28.09
C VAL A 460 7.07 -4.04 29.61
N ASP A 461 7.70 -5.06 30.21
CA ASP A 461 7.37 -5.50 31.58
C ASP A 461 7.54 -4.38 32.60
N GLU A 462 8.55 -3.52 32.44
CA GLU A 462 8.85 -2.39 33.33
C GLU A 462 7.80 -1.27 33.24
N ASP A 463 7.01 -1.22 32.16
CA ASP A 463 6.01 -0.18 31.95
C ASP A 463 4.59 -0.61 32.32
N LEU A 464 4.40 -1.87 32.78
CA LEU A 464 3.08 -2.43 33.09
C LEU A 464 2.32 -1.64 34.18
N GLU A 465 3.02 -1.08 35.13
CA GLU A 465 2.41 -0.29 36.22
C GLU A 465 1.96 1.11 35.75
N LYS A 466 2.39 1.56 34.57
CA LYS A 466 2.01 2.84 33.99
C LYS A 466 0.74 2.74 33.13
N LEU A 467 0.25 1.54 32.88
CA LEU A 467 -0.82 1.27 31.91
C LEU A 467 -2.06 2.15 32.12
N GLU A 468 -2.48 2.34 33.35
CA GLU A 468 -3.67 3.12 33.71
C GLU A 468 -3.35 4.58 34.12
N THR A 469 -2.09 4.86 34.51
CA THR A 469 -1.72 6.17 35.08
C THR A 469 -1.01 7.09 34.11
N ALA A 470 -0.22 6.54 33.20
CA ALA A 470 0.56 7.28 32.20
C ALA A 470 0.62 6.53 30.86
N PRO A 471 -0.52 6.29 30.18
CA PRO A 471 -0.58 5.47 28.97
C PRO A 471 0.36 5.97 27.85
N TRP A 472 0.64 7.26 27.77
CA TRP A 472 1.57 7.86 26.81
C TRP A 472 3.05 7.51 27.03
N GLU A 473 3.42 6.91 28.17
CA GLU A 473 4.77 6.47 28.49
C GLU A 473 4.96 4.96 28.31
N VAL A 474 3.87 4.22 28.07
CA VAL A 474 3.90 2.76 27.99
C VAL A 474 4.46 2.33 26.63
N ARG A 475 5.53 1.56 26.65
CA ARG A 475 6.13 0.96 25.45
C ARG A 475 5.54 -0.42 25.19
N SER A 476 5.38 -0.73 23.90
CA SER A 476 4.98 -2.04 23.44
C SER A 476 6.19 -2.93 23.13
N LYS A 477 5.97 -4.24 23.11
CA LYS A 477 6.89 -5.24 22.54
C LYS A 477 6.69 -5.38 21.04
N GLY A 478 6.28 -4.30 20.37
CA GLY A 478 6.14 -4.18 18.93
C GLY A 478 7.46 -3.95 18.22
N TYR A 479 7.52 -4.37 16.96
CA TYR A 479 8.67 -4.16 16.08
C TYR A 479 8.23 -4.11 14.63
N ASP A 480 8.91 -3.25 13.84
CA ASP A 480 8.71 -3.13 12.39
C ASP A 480 10.01 -3.39 11.64
N LEU A 481 9.89 -4.05 10.49
CA LEU A 481 10.97 -4.13 9.53
C LEU A 481 10.80 -3.05 8.46
N VAL A 482 11.79 -2.18 8.34
CA VAL A 482 11.84 -1.10 7.36
C VAL A 482 12.92 -1.38 6.32
N LEU A 483 12.64 -1.05 5.06
CA LEU A 483 13.60 -1.05 3.96
C LEU A 483 13.48 0.24 3.16
N ASN A 484 14.57 1.04 3.11
CA ASN A 484 14.64 2.21 2.25
C ASN A 484 13.47 3.20 2.43
N GLY A 485 13.04 3.44 3.65
CA GLY A 485 11.93 4.36 3.95
C GLY A 485 10.53 3.74 3.82
N VAL A 486 10.45 2.43 3.62
CA VAL A 486 9.17 1.70 3.49
C VAL A 486 9.09 0.63 4.58
N GLU A 487 8.01 0.63 5.34
CA GLU A 487 7.65 -0.44 6.25
C GLU A 487 7.27 -1.70 5.45
N LEU A 488 8.04 -2.76 5.60
CA LEU A 488 7.76 -4.06 4.97
C LEU A 488 6.77 -4.89 5.75
N GLY A 489 6.82 -4.78 7.07
CA GLY A 489 5.93 -5.52 7.94
C GLY A 489 6.08 -5.13 9.40
N SER A 490 5.07 -5.49 10.17
CA SER A 490 4.93 -5.20 11.58
C SER A 490 4.60 -6.46 12.36
N GLY A 491 5.09 -6.53 13.59
CA GLY A 491 4.87 -7.65 14.49
C GLY A 491 5.04 -7.29 15.95
N SER A 492 4.80 -8.26 16.82
CA SER A 492 5.05 -8.09 18.26
C SER A 492 5.19 -9.44 18.98
N ILE A 493 5.77 -9.43 20.18
CA ILE A 493 5.46 -10.44 21.18
C ILE A 493 4.05 -10.14 21.68
N ARG A 494 3.22 -11.17 21.88
CA ARG A 494 1.80 -11.02 22.22
C ARG A 494 1.57 -11.07 23.72
N ILE A 495 0.44 -10.50 24.14
CA ILE A 495 -0.10 -10.77 25.47
C ILE A 495 -0.64 -12.20 25.48
N HIS A 496 -0.10 -13.05 26.34
CA HIS A 496 -0.54 -14.44 26.53
C HIS A 496 -1.26 -14.65 27.88
N ARG A 497 -1.25 -13.62 28.74
CA ARG A 497 -1.91 -13.62 30.04
C ARG A 497 -3.25 -12.90 29.97
N GLN A 498 -4.32 -13.58 30.39
CA GLN A 498 -5.67 -13.03 30.37
C GLN A 498 -5.81 -11.77 31.23
N ASP A 499 -5.24 -11.77 32.44
CA ASP A 499 -5.31 -10.65 33.38
C ASP A 499 -4.69 -9.36 32.80
N ILE A 500 -3.57 -9.48 32.08
CA ILE A 500 -2.94 -8.33 31.40
C ILE A 500 -3.78 -7.89 30.20
N GLN A 501 -4.33 -8.82 29.43
CA GLN A 501 -5.18 -8.51 28.28
C GLN A 501 -6.44 -7.75 28.70
N GLU A 502 -7.06 -8.14 29.79
CA GLU A 502 -8.23 -7.44 30.33
C GLU A 502 -7.89 -6.03 30.85
N ARG A 503 -6.70 -5.85 31.49
CA ARG A 503 -6.23 -4.53 31.89
C ARG A 503 -6.04 -3.61 30.69
N LEU A 504 -5.41 -4.10 29.62
CA LEU A 504 -5.22 -3.33 28.39
C LEU A 504 -6.57 -2.91 27.76
N PHE A 505 -7.52 -3.82 27.67
CA PHE A 505 -8.83 -3.51 27.12
C PHE A 505 -9.59 -2.46 27.94
N ARG A 506 -9.47 -2.51 29.27
CA ARG A 506 -10.04 -1.47 30.15
C ARG A 506 -9.37 -0.11 29.93
N ALA A 507 -8.04 -0.09 29.74
CA ALA A 507 -7.31 1.14 29.42
C ALA A 507 -7.73 1.74 28.06
N LEU A 508 -8.17 0.91 27.10
CA LEU A 508 -8.77 1.33 25.82
C LEU A 508 -10.25 1.74 25.93
N GLY A 509 -10.83 1.72 27.12
CA GLY A 509 -12.22 2.14 27.35
C GLY A 509 -13.30 1.17 26.85
N LEU A 510 -12.93 -0.11 26.55
CA LEU A 510 -13.89 -1.12 26.12
C LEU A 510 -14.70 -1.67 27.30
N SER A 511 -16.03 -1.69 27.19
CA SER A 511 -16.89 -2.33 28.17
C SER A 511 -16.80 -3.86 28.13
N GLU A 512 -17.13 -4.52 29.24
CA GLU A 512 -17.10 -5.98 29.32
C GLU A 512 -18.03 -6.65 28.27
N GLU A 513 -19.20 -6.03 28.03
CA GLU A 513 -20.14 -6.47 26.97
C GLU A 513 -19.52 -6.38 25.58
N GLN A 514 -18.84 -5.25 25.26
CA GLN A 514 -18.14 -5.08 23.99
C GLN A 514 -17.01 -6.09 23.81
N LEU A 515 -16.25 -6.37 24.88
CA LEU A 515 -15.18 -7.35 24.91
C LEU A 515 -15.70 -8.76 24.62
N ARG A 516 -16.73 -9.19 25.35
CA ARG A 516 -17.36 -10.50 25.16
C ARG A 516 -17.96 -10.66 23.78
N ARG A 517 -18.58 -9.61 23.27
CA ARG A 517 -19.16 -9.58 21.92
C ARG A 517 -18.11 -9.68 20.84
N ARG A 518 -16.96 -9.00 20.94
CA ARG A 518 -15.93 -8.94 19.89
C ARG A 518 -14.92 -10.07 20.04
N PHE A 519 -14.39 -10.30 21.21
CA PHE A 519 -13.22 -11.14 21.49
C PHE A 519 -13.48 -12.28 22.46
N GLY A 520 -14.75 -12.53 22.87
CA GLY A 520 -15.09 -13.50 23.92
C GLY A 520 -14.47 -14.89 23.68
N PHE A 521 -14.58 -15.42 22.48
CA PHE A 521 -14.02 -16.73 22.12
C PHE A 521 -12.49 -16.79 22.22
N PHE A 522 -11.81 -15.68 21.94
CA PHE A 522 -10.36 -15.58 22.07
C PHE A 522 -9.94 -15.46 23.52
N LEU A 523 -10.63 -14.62 24.31
CA LEU A 523 -10.38 -14.49 25.76
C LEU A 523 -10.60 -15.82 26.47
N ASP A 524 -11.62 -16.56 26.11
CA ASP A 524 -11.85 -17.90 26.63
C ASP A 524 -10.70 -18.85 26.27
N ALA A 525 -10.19 -18.79 25.04
CA ALA A 525 -9.05 -19.61 24.60
C ALA A 525 -7.77 -19.31 25.41
N LEU A 526 -7.53 -18.03 25.77
CA LEU A 526 -6.37 -17.65 26.59
C LEU A 526 -6.34 -18.35 27.95
N THR A 527 -7.49 -18.80 28.49
CA THR A 527 -7.59 -19.48 29.78
C THR A 527 -7.03 -20.90 29.77
N TYR A 528 -6.82 -21.51 28.58
CA TYR A 528 -6.41 -22.90 28.44
C TYR A 528 -4.89 -23.09 28.27
N GLY A 529 -4.09 -22.30 28.99
CA GLY A 529 -2.64 -22.51 29.02
C GLY A 529 -1.94 -21.97 27.76
N THR A 530 -2.23 -20.76 27.40
CA THR A 530 -1.61 -20.08 26.26
C THR A 530 -0.10 -19.92 26.44
N PRO A 531 0.73 -20.44 25.52
CA PRO A 531 2.17 -20.22 25.59
C PRO A 531 2.51 -18.75 25.30
N PRO A 532 3.62 -18.20 25.83
CA PRO A 532 4.20 -16.99 25.26
C PRO A 532 4.40 -17.17 23.76
N HIS A 533 3.94 -16.23 22.96
CA HIS A 533 4.03 -16.31 21.50
C HIS A 533 4.23 -14.95 20.86
N GLY A 534 4.66 -14.94 19.63
CA GLY A 534 4.91 -13.74 18.84
C GLY A 534 5.06 -14.03 17.37
N GLY A 535 4.92 -13.02 16.56
CA GLY A 535 5.00 -13.15 15.11
C GLY A 535 5.00 -11.82 14.39
N ILE A 536 5.01 -11.89 13.08
CA ILE A 536 5.06 -10.73 12.19
C ILE A 536 4.28 -11.01 10.91
N ALA A 537 3.80 -9.96 10.27
CA ALA A 537 3.24 -10.03 8.93
C ALA A 537 4.03 -9.10 7.99
N LEU A 538 4.54 -9.65 6.87
CA LEU A 538 5.19 -8.89 5.80
C LEU A 538 4.24 -8.67 4.63
N GLY A 539 4.12 -7.42 4.17
CA GLY A 539 3.38 -7.09 2.95
C GLY A 539 4.11 -7.55 1.69
N LEU A 540 3.75 -8.71 1.14
CA LEU A 540 4.45 -9.28 -0.03
C LEU A 540 4.33 -8.42 -1.29
N ASP A 541 3.27 -7.63 -1.41
CA ASP A 541 3.12 -6.68 -2.51
C ASP A 541 4.19 -5.58 -2.41
N ARG A 542 4.45 -5.03 -1.21
CA ARG A 542 5.50 -4.04 -0.96
C ARG A 542 6.89 -4.64 -1.15
N VAL A 543 7.14 -5.81 -0.59
CA VAL A 543 8.41 -6.54 -0.77
C VAL A 543 8.69 -6.72 -2.26
N THR A 544 7.73 -7.26 -3.02
CA THR A 544 7.89 -7.49 -4.45
C THR A 544 8.07 -6.19 -5.23
N MET A 545 7.30 -5.14 -4.90
CA MET A 545 7.41 -3.83 -5.51
C MET A 545 8.83 -3.26 -5.39
N LEU A 546 9.39 -3.26 -4.19
CA LEU A 546 10.73 -2.75 -3.94
C LEU A 546 11.78 -3.58 -4.68
N LEU A 547 11.72 -4.91 -4.57
CA LEU A 547 12.70 -5.81 -5.21
C LEU A 547 12.59 -5.80 -6.74
N ALA A 548 11.43 -5.44 -7.31
CA ALA A 548 11.24 -5.21 -8.74
C ALA A 548 11.68 -3.80 -9.20
N GLY A 549 12.02 -2.90 -8.28
CA GLY A 549 12.34 -1.50 -8.59
C GLY A 549 11.13 -0.66 -9.00
N GLU A 550 9.91 -1.07 -8.64
CA GLU A 550 8.67 -0.40 -8.99
C GLU A 550 8.24 0.65 -7.94
N LYS A 551 7.43 1.62 -8.38
CA LYS A 551 6.95 2.71 -7.53
C LYS A 551 5.54 2.49 -6.97
N SER A 552 4.83 1.47 -7.46
CA SER A 552 3.47 1.16 -7.07
C SER A 552 3.28 -0.35 -6.97
N ILE A 553 2.56 -0.81 -5.94
CA ILE A 553 2.21 -2.23 -5.79
C ILE A 553 1.31 -2.73 -6.94
N ARG A 554 0.62 -1.84 -7.66
CA ARG A 554 -0.19 -2.19 -8.83
C ARG A 554 0.61 -2.80 -9.97
N GLU A 555 1.92 -2.51 -10.05
CA GLU A 555 2.82 -3.08 -11.05
C GLU A 555 3.18 -4.55 -10.77
N VAL A 556 3.00 -5.01 -9.53
CA VAL A 556 3.34 -6.38 -9.09
C VAL A 556 2.10 -7.22 -8.69
N ILE A 557 0.90 -6.66 -8.89
CA ILE A 557 -0.39 -7.34 -8.68
C ILE A 557 -1.03 -7.57 -10.05
N ALA A 558 -1.48 -8.79 -10.32
CA ALA A 558 -2.05 -9.14 -11.62
C ALA A 558 -3.31 -8.31 -11.96
N PHE A 559 -4.23 -8.16 -11.00
CA PHE A 559 -5.50 -7.45 -11.15
C PHE A 559 -5.67 -6.49 -9.97
N ALA A 560 -5.09 -5.30 -10.11
CA ALA A 560 -5.15 -4.26 -9.10
C ALA A 560 -6.34 -3.33 -9.34
N LYS A 561 -6.87 -2.75 -8.24
CA LYS A 561 -7.88 -1.72 -8.29
C LYS A 561 -7.25 -0.32 -8.40
N THR A 562 -8.01 0.64 -8.93
CA THR A 562 -7.65 2.07 -8.93
C THR A 562 -7.61 2.64 -7.51
N THR A 563 -7.18 3.88 -7.35
CA THR A 563 -7.24 4.61 -6.07
C THR A 563 -8.68 4.84 -5.57
N ALA A 564 -9.68 4.73 -6.47
CA ALA A 564 -11.10 4.78 -6.14
C ALA A 564 -11.69 3.39 -5.78
N ALA A 565 -10.85 2.37 -5.55
CA ALA A 565 -11.25 0.98 -5.26
C ALA A 565 -12.06 0.29 -6.38
N VAL A 566 -11.90 0.72 -7.64
CA VAL A 566 -12.61 0.17 -8.81
C VAL A 566 -11.68 -0.73 -9.62
N ASP A 567 -12.15 -1.92 -10.00
CA ASP A 567 -11.55 -2.74 -11.05
C ASP A 567 -12.16 -2.34 -12.39
N LEU A 568 -11.39 -1.62 -13.21
CA LEU A 568 -11.84 -1.10 -14.51
C LEU A 568 -12.02 -2.19 -15.58
N MET A 569 -11.36 -3.34 -15.43
CA MET A 569 -11.46 -4.45 -16.38
C MET A 569 -12.70 -5.31 -16.11
N ALA A 570 -12.94 -5.63 -14.81
CA ALA A 570 -14.07 -6.44 -14.39
C ALA A 570 -15.31 -5.61 -14.03
N GLU A 571 -15.22 -4.27 -14.12
CA GLU A 571 -16.29 -3.32 -13.79
C GLU A 571 -16.87 -3.53 -12.40
N SER A 572 -15.96 -3.80 -11.41
CA SER A 572 -16.39 -4.01 -10.02
C SER A 572 -15.89 -2.90 -9.08
N PRO A 573 -16.71 -2.50 -8.05
CA PRO A 573 -17.98 -3.09 -7.66
C PRO A 573 -19.09 -2.79 -8.67
N SER A 574 -20.05 -3.72 -8.77
CA SER A 574 -21.20 -3.62 -9.68
C SER A 574 -22.51 -3.84 -8.92
N GLU A 575 -23.62 -3.47 -9.57
CA GLU A 575 -24.94 -3.79 -9.05
C GLU A 575 -25.17 -5.32 -9.04
N VAL A 576 -25.98 -5.78 -8.11
CA VAL A 576 -26.43 -7.18 -8.03
C VAL A 576 -27.94 -7.26 -8.22
N ASP A 577 -28.44 -8.39 -8.69
CA ASP A 577 -29.84 -8.60 -8.94
C ASP A 577 -30.68 -8.47 -7.65
N ALA A 578 -31.84 -7.79 -7.76
CA ALA A 578 -32.78 -7.61 -6.64
C ALA A 578 -33.19 -8.96 -6.00
N ALA A 579 -33.38 -10.00 -6.80
CA ALA A 579 -33.69 -11.35 -6.30
C ALA A 579 -32.59 -11.94 -5.40
N GLN A 580 -31.31 -11.60 -5.64
CA GLN A 580 -30.21 -12.01 -4.76
C GLN A 580 -30.23 -11.22 -3.44
N LEU A 581 -30.54 -9.93 -3.49
CA LEU A 581 -30.68 -9.12 -2.29
C LEU A 581 -31.86 -9.58 -1.42
N ASP A 582 -33.00 -9.88 -2.03
CA ASP A 582 -34.16 -10.44 -1.34
C ASP A 582 -33.84 -11.79 -0.64
N GLN A 583 -33.11 -12.69 -1.31
CA GLN A 583 -32.66 -13.95 -0.71
C GLN A 583 -31.72 -13.75 0.49
N LEU A 584 -31.03 -12.63 0.54
CA LEU A 584 -30.15 -12.25 1.65
C LEU A 584 -30.87 -11.46 2.75
N GLY A 585 -32.12 -11.04 2.50
CA GLY A 585 -32.88 -10.14 3.38
C GLY A 585 -32.24 -8.75 3.47
N ILE A 586 -31.66 -8.24 2.37
CA ILE A 586 -30.93 -6.97 2.32
C ILE A 586 -31.62 -6.02 1.36
N GLY A 587 -31.85 -4.78 1.80
CA GLY A 587 -32.27 -3.66 0.95
C GLY A 587 -31.10 -2.72 0.64
N VAL A 588 -31.02 -2.21 -0.59
CA VAL A 588 -30.11 -1.11 -0.94
C VAL A 588 -30.80 0.19 -0.57
N LEU A 589 -30.29 0.85 0.44
CA LEU A 589 -30.77 2.17 0.86
C LEU A 589 -29.97 3.25 0.13
N ASN A 590 -30.67 4.12 -0.63
CA ASN A 590 -30.06 5.36 -1.13
C ASN A 590 -29.88 6.32 0.03
N VAL A 591 -28.67 6.43 0.56
CA VAL A 591 -28.33 7.37 1.63
C VAL A 591 -27.88 8.69 1.03
N LYS A 592 -28.58 9.79 1.32
CA LYS A 592 -28.07 11.13 1.04
C LYS A 592 -27.69 11.83 2.32
N GLU A 593 -26.57 12.52 2.30
CA GLU A 593 -26.13 13.37 3.39
C GLU A 593 -26.77 14.76 3.21
N VAL A 594 -27.53 15.20 4.19
CA VAL A 594 -28.20 16.51 4.19
C VAL A 594 -27.70 17.31 5.37
N ALA A 595 -27.06 18.45 5.10
CA ALA A 595 -26.58 19.34 6.16
C ALA A 595 -27.73 20.15 6.76
N CYS A 596 -27.80 20.25 8.08
CA CYS A 596 -28.74 21.12 8.79
C CYS A 596 -28.32 22.58 8.66
N GLN A 597 -29.13 23.39 8.05
CA GLN A 597 -28.86 24.83 7.88
C GLN A 597 -28.79 25.60 9.22
N TRP A 598 -29.30 25.02 10.31
CA TRP A 598 -29.42 25.69 11.62
C TRP A 598 -28.27 25.33 12.60
N CYS A 599 -27.78 24.10 12.55
CA CYS A 599 -26.74 23.67 13.49
C CYS A 599 -25.47 23.19 12.83
N GLY A 600 -25.41 23.16 11.49
CA GLY A 600 -24.25 22.64 10.72
C GLY A 600 -24.06 21.13 10.79
N GLY A 601 -24.87 20.39 11.57
CA GLY A 601 -24.80 18.94 11.66
C GLY A 601 -25.31 18.27 10.38
N ALA A 602 -24.72 17.14 10.00
CA ALA A 602 -25.14 16.36 8.85
C ALA A 602 -26.06 15.21 9.27
N TRP A 603 -27.15 15.01 8.52
CA TRP A 603 -27.98 13.80 8.61
C TRP A 603 -27.66 12.88 7.46
N ARG A 604 -27.52 11.60 7.76
CA ARG A 604 -27.58 10.56 6.74
C ARG A 604 -29.02 10.05 6.68
N ILE A 605 -29.70 10.39 5.57
CA ILE A 605 -31.08 9.97 5.35
C ILE A 605 -31.06 8.81 4.37
N ALA A 606 -31.52 7.64 4.84
CA ALA A 606 -31.69 6.46 4.00
C ALA A 606 -33.05 6.50 3.31
N PHE A 607 -33.07 6.29 2.00
CA PHE A 607 -34.30 6.20 1.21
C PHE A 607 -34.44 4.78 0.69
N GLU A 608 -35.55 4.14 1.05
CA GLU A 608 -36.05 3.02 0.26
C GLU A 608 -36.50 3.57 -1.10
N LYS A 609 -36.26 2.83 -2.18
CA LYS A 609 -36.87 3.09 -3.47
C LYS A 609 -38.38 2.99 -3.27
N LEU A 610 -39.07 4.12 -3.03
CA LEU A 610 -40.51 4.17 -2.85
C LEU A 610 -41.15 3.82 -4.19
N SER A 611 -41.59 2.59 -4.32
CA SER A 611 -42.45 2.13 -5.43
C SER A 611 -43.93 2.46 -5.22
N GLU A 612 -44.33 3.02 -4.04
CA GLU A 612 -45.70 3.38 -3.76
C GLU A 612 -45.85 4.73 -3.02
N PRO A 613 -46.78 5.61 -3.44
CA PRO A 613 -47.07 6.86 -2.75
C PRO A 613 -47.88 6.59 -1.51
N GLY A 614 -47.40 6.88 -0.31
CA GLY A 614 -48.25 6.88 0.88
C GLY A 614 -47.61 6.67 2.24
N HIS A 615 -46.32 6.31 2.34
CA HIS A 615 -45.69 6.13 3.65
C HIS A 615 -44.70 7.27 3.92
N GLY A 616 -45.04 8.16 4.84
CA GLY A 616 -44.18 9.24 5.31
C GLY A 616 -43.04 8.72 6.18
N PRO A 617 -41.88 9.39 6.21
CA PRO A 617 -40.74 8.97 7.00
C PRO A 617 -41.01 9.11 8.51
N HIS A 618 -40.50 8.16 9.28
CA HIS A 618 -40.45 8.25 10.73
C HIS A 618 -39.56 9.44 11.16
N GLY A 619 -39.98 10.16 12.20
CA GLY A 619 -39.31 11.36 12.68
C GLY A 619 -37.84 11.14 13.02
N ILE A 620 -36.99 12.05 12.57
CA ILE A 620 -35.54 12.02 12.81
C ILE A 620 -35.21 13.13 13.79
N SER A 621 -34.61 12.79 14.92
CA SER A 621 -34.16 13.77 15.92
C SER A 621 -32.94 14.56 15.43
N CYS A 622 -32.88 15.87 15.79
CA CYS A 622 -31.73 16.72 15.44
C CYS A 622 -30.45 16.21 16.09
N PRO A 623 -29.31 16.10 15.31
CA PRO A 623 -28.03 15.60 15.82
C PRO A 623 -27.48 16.43 17.00
N SER A 624 -27.87 17.70 17.14
CA SER A 624 -27.41 18.58 18.22
C SER A 624 -28.11 18.39 19.56
N GLY A 625 -29.11 17.49 19.66
CA GLY A 625 -29.83 17.19 20.91
C GLY A 625 -30.68 18.35 21.46
N ARG A 626 -30.91 19.44 20.71
CA ARG A 626 -31.64 20.62 21.17
C ARG A 626 -33.14 20.54 20.85
N GLY A 627 -33.84 19.53 21.34
CA GLY A 627 -35.32 19.53 21.44
C GLY A 627 -36.15 19.98 20.23
N VAL A 628 -35.59 19.99 19.03
CA VAL A 628 -36.24 20.45 17.80
C VAL A 628 -36.51 19.25 16.91
N GLU A 629 -37.76 19.04 16.55
CA GLU A 629 -38.15 17.98 15.61
C GLU A 629 -38.09 18.50 14.17
N HIS A 630 -37.35 17.78 13.31
CA HIS A 630 -37.26 18.06 11.89
C HIS A 630 -37.77 16.88 11.09
N PHE A 631 -38.60 17.11 10.10
CA PHE A 631 -39.11 16.06 9.22
C PHE A 631 -38.75 16.37 7.75
N PRO A 632 -37.98 15.53 7.07
CA PRO A 632 -37.82 15.63 5.63
C PRO A 632 -39.10 15.16 4.91
N MET A 633 -39.54 15.91 3.91
CA MET A 633 -40.65 15.53 3.02
C MET A 633 -40.17 15.47 1.57
N ILE A 634 -40.58 14.43 0.86
CA ILE A 634 -40.28 14.23 -0.57
C ILE A 634 -41.60 14.39 -1.32
N ASP A 635 -41.62 15.20 -2.36
CA ASP A 635 -42.70 15.22 -3.32
C ASP A 635 -42.45 14.25 -4.49
N THR A 636 -43.50 14.03 -5.31
CA THR A 636 -43.46 13.14 -6.47
C THR A 636 -42.48 13.59 -7.59
N SER A 637 -41.91 14.80 -7.49
CA SER A 637 -40.94 15.38 -8.43
C SER A 637 -39.49 15.20 -7.95
N GLY A 638 -39.28 14.61 -6.77
CA GLY A 638 -37.92 14.44 -6.21
C GLY A 638 -37.35 15.70 -5.57
N ILE A 639 -38.17 16.75 -5.37
CA ILE A 639 -37.81 17.99 -4.69
C ILE A 639 -38.02 17.82 -3.18
N TRP A 640 -37.04 18.23 -2.41
CA TRP A 640 -36.97 18.06 -0.97
C TRP A 640 -37.52 19.29 -0.25
N SER A 641 -38.38 19.12 0.73
CA SER A 641 -38.67 20.14 1.74
C SER A 641 -38.43 19.59 3.14
N VAL A 642 -37.93 20.42 4.05
CA VAL A 642 -37.77 20.08 5.47
C VAL A 642 -38.83 20.88 6.24
N LYS A 643 -39.67 20.20 7.01
CA LYS A 643 -40.56 20.85 7.95
C LYS A 643 -39.87 20.99 9.30
N HIS A 644 -39.91 22.17 9.85
CA HIS A 644 -39.33 22.52 11.14
C HIS A 644 -40.44 22.86 12.15
N ARG A 645 -40.31 22.37 13.38
CA ARG A 645 -41.17 22.72 14.49
C ARG A 645 -40.33 23.13 15.70
N SER A 646 -40.50 24.37 16.15
CA SER A 646 -39.87 24.85 17.38
C SER A 646 -40.63 24.40 18.61
N PRO A 647 -39.99 24.13 19.75
CA PRO A 647 -40.67 23.82 21.00
C PRO A 647 -41.65 24.94 21.36
N GLY A 648 -42.95 24.60 21.54
CA GLY A 648 -44.00 25.53 21.91
C GLY A 648 -44.79 26.19 20.77
N ASN A 649 -44.52 25.86 19.49
CA ASN A 649 -45.31 26.34 18.36
C ASN A 649 -46.04 25.16 17.68
N SER A 650 -47.33 25.35 17.37
CA SER A 650 -48.16 24.32 16.69
C SER A 650 -47.96 24.29 15.17
N ASP A 651 -47.35 25.32 14.59
CA ASP A 651 -47.24 25.47 13.15
C ASP A 651 -45.91 24.96 12.58
N TRP A 652 -46.01 24.28 11.46
CA TRP A 652 -44.85 23.76 10.71
C TRP A 652 -44.40 24.79 9.68
N LEU A 653 -43.13 25.16 9.71
CA LEU A 653 -42.49 25.98 8.67
C LEU A 653 -41.90 25.04 7.58
N GLN A 654 -42.36 25.21 6.36
CA GLN A 654 -41.84 24.50 5.19
C GLN A 654 -40.66 25.30 4.59
N ILE A 655 -39.54 24.66 4.40
CA ILE A 655 -38.32 25.28 3.83
C ILE A 655 -38.00 24.59 2.50
N GLU A 656 -37.98 25.35 1.42
CA GLU A 656 -37.56 24.84 0.11
C GLU A 656 -36.05 24.84 -0.03
N PRO A 657 -35.46 23.81 -0.67
CA PRO A 657 -34.03 23.76 -0.87
C PRO A 657 -33.56 24.80 -1.88
N ARG A 658 -32.49 25.53 -1.57
CA ARG A 658 -31.80 26.32 -2.61
C ARG A 658 -31.16 25.34 -3.60
N ARG A 659 -31.51 25.49 -4.88
CA ARG A 659 -30.76 24.84 -5.99
C ARG A 659 -29.31 25.32 -5.91
N THR A 660 -28.37 24.42 -5.63
CA THR A 660 -26.97 24.65 -5.93
C THR A 660 -26.78 24.53 -7.44
N ALA A 661 -26.29 25.59 -8.05
CA ALA A 661 -25.93 25.64 -9.46
C ALA A 661 -24.78 24.69 -9.79
#